data_a605f2da5d0cd46f927cb5afe09516f2
#
_entry.id   a605f2da5d0cd46f927cb5afe09516f2
#
_cell.length_a   1.000
_cell.length_b   1.000
_cell.length_c   1.000
_cell.angle_alpha   90.00
_cell.angle_beta   90.00
_cell.angle_gamma   90.00
#
_symmetry.space_group_name_H-M   'P 1'
#
loop_
_entity.id
_entity.type
_entity.pdbx_description
1 polymer ?
#
loop_
_entity_poly.entity_id
_entity_poly.type
_entity_poly.pdbx_seq_one_letter_code
_entity_poly.pdbx_strand_id
1 'polypeptide(L)'
;MKKISILLIINICLFFGANIQAQSFNDNPIPFSTNTEQLTIWNGEEYLPFYLKGVNLGIAVPGTYPGELTATRGQYGRWFQQIKDAGFNNIRLYTLHFPRFYEVLDSFNLVNPNNPLFIFQGVWLNEEIEDYNHDLFMLDEVFKLEMRDDVDCVHGNIVIPHRFGKAYGDFHTDISKWVMGYVIGREISPQEVLTTNAYHAWHSFTGNHFSIQNVTPTEVWYTSSMDYIVDYENTNYQTQRPVSFSSWPTLDPLDHLEEIHRDEDTAVVDLAKVEIINAPAGFFVSYHAYPYYPDFISLQTSYQLYNDNYGFNSYLGYLTELKSHYPNIPLIIAEFGVPSSWAAAHFASSGMDHGGFDEFNQGTTNIRMLKTMQDANCGGGMLFAFMDEWFKRTWVTDAFDYPASRRILWHNITAAEQNFGLIGFRSESDIELFEDYGEDSRIQNIKVGSNYDFLEIELSLKQPLDIPDELWLTLDTYLPEVGESIAPNGDVLPTRSEFALQIKNYSATLYVTESYDLYGIYHHVSAPGQLYKTTVTNGAPWNIVRWRNNDYHSSVQYMGQLQLNHTSVTPNSKDAVTIHDDKISIRLPWSLINFVAPNELKVMHGNKATGISEDTLTDGISFAIKYKDRLYSTSSRYIWETWNKTDVVRDATIEEVYKTSYWVMKDRLTEFNNKAIAVHDSIYLEGPNFPMEVSAEDGVLMNDFDLDGDILMALLLIPPQNGNVSLNNDGSFSYMPNTGFNGYDSFEYTVFDGYSLSVRSTVVLNVHGNVSAVDELVNEEKVLNIFPNPSTGHINIASPYIITEMLLFDITGQKLATYQVNSFNTQIDLSSYPMGDYILLSKVKDKFITQKIVLTK
;
A
#
# COMPACT_ATOMS: atom_id res chain seq x y z
N MET A 1 -6.60 -51.04 53.99
CA MET A 1 -6.16 -50.38 52.77
C MET A 1 -7.04 -50.92 51.66
N LYS A 2 -8.12 -50.17 51.36
CA LYS A 2 -9.06 -50.51 50.28
C LYS A 2 -8.61 -49.79 49.01
N LYS A 3 -8.32 -50.57 47.97
CA LYS A 3 -8.15 -50.06 46.60
C LYS A 3 -9.54 -49.78 46.02
N ILE A 4 -9.78 -48.54 45.68
CA ILE A 4 -10.94 -48.12 44.90
C ILE A 4 -10.47 -48.16 43.43
N SER A 5 -11.03 -49.07 42.66
CA SER A 5 -10.94 -49.11 41.20
C SER A 5 -11.97 -48.17 40.64
N ILE A 6 -11.53 -47.06 40.03
CA ILE A 6 -12.36 -46.19 39.21
C ILE A 6 -12.43 -46.82 37.83
N LEU A 7 -13.62 -47.32 37.47
CA LEU A 7 -13.94 -47.81 36.12
C LEU A 7 -14.26 -46.56 35.27
N LEU A 8 -13.30 -46.21 34.41
CA LEU A 8 -13.49 -45.15 33.39
C LEU A 8 -14.32 -45.78 32.27
N ILE A 9 -15.64 -45.48 32.22
CA ILE A 9 -16.47 -45.80 31.08
C ILE A 9 -16.14 -44.75 29.99
N ILE A 10 -15.34 -45.14 29.02
CA ILE A 10 -15.14 -44.36 27.77
C ILE A 10 -16.38 -44.64 26.96
N ASN A 11 -17.28 -43.66 26.93
CA ASN A 11 -18.35 -43.60 25.91
C ASN A 11 -17.64 -43.27 24.58
N ILE A 12 -17.39 -44.28 23.77
CA ILE A 12 -17.05 -44.09 22.37
C ILE A 12 -18.40 -43.71 21.68
N CYS A 13 -18.68 -42.41 21.62
CA CYS A 13 -19.58 -41.90 20.61
C CYS A 13 -18.89 -42.11 19.26
N LEU A 14 -19.34 -43.13 18.53
CA LEU A 14 -19.08 -43.23 17.11
C LEU A 14 -19.87 -42.09 16.44
N PHE A 15 -19.21 -40.92 16.30
CA PHE A 15 -19.65 -39.93 15.35
C PHE A 15 -19.40 -40.52 13.96
N PHE A 16 -20.47 -40.97 13.31
CA PHE A 16 -20.46 -41.07 11.87
C PHE A 16 -20.51 -39.64 11.35
N GLY A 17 -19.35 -39.05 11.12
CA GLY A 17 -19.20 -37.74 10.57
C GLY A 17 -19.49 -37.74 9.07
N ALA A 18 -20.02 -36.69 8.55
CA ALA A 18 -19.94 -36.38 7.13
C ALA A 18 -18.44 -36.32 6.74
N ASN A 19 -18.03 -37.10 5.78
CA ASN A 19 -16.73 -36.94 5.15
C ASN A 19 -16.87 -35.85 4.09
N ILE A 20 -16.39 -34.68 4.40
CA ILE A 20 -16.37 -33.54 3.48
C ILE A 20 -15.06 -33.62 2.70
N GLN A 21 -15.15 -33.70 1.38
CA GLN A 21 -14.07 -33.35 0.49
C GLN A 21 -14.43 -31.97 -0.12
N ALA A 22 -14.07 -30.92 0.58
CA ALA A 22 -14.13 -29.59 0.01
C ALA A 22 -13.09 -29.51 -1.10
N GLN A 23 -13.51 -29.11 -2.28
CA GLN A 23 -12.56 -28.68 -3.31
C GLN A 23 -11.90 -27.39 -2.84
N SER A 24 -10.60 -27.29 -3.08
CA SER A 24 -9.84 -26.05 -2.82
C SER A 24 -9.55 -25.38 -4.17
N PHE A 25 -9.45 -24.05 -4.18
CA PHE A 25 -8.91 -23.35 -5.36
C PHE A 25 -7.52 -23.89 -5.76
N ASN A 26 -6.80 -24.49 -4.82
CA ASN A 26 -5.51 -25.15 -5.02
C ASN A 26 -5.60 -26.56 -5.63
N ASP A 27 -6.78 -27.12 -5.85
CA ASP A 27 -6.92 -28.41 -6.55
C ASP A 27 -6.65 -28.26 -8.05
N ASN A 28 -6.66 -27.03 -8.57
CA ASN A 28 -6.16 -26.73 -9.90
C ASN A 28 -4.63 -26.52 -9.84
N PRO A 29 -3.84 -27.19 -10.67
CA PRO A 29 -2.41 -26.95 -10.76
C PRO A 29 -2.06 -25.50 -11.18
N ILE A 30 -3.02 -24.74 -11.69
CA ILE A 30 -2.88 -23.34 -12.06
C ILE A 30 -3.97 -22.54 -11.33
N PRO A 31 -3.73 -22.14 -10.06
CA PRO A 31 -4.76 -21.47 -9.26
C PRO A 31 -5.04 -20.04 -9.70
N PHE A 32 -4.08 -19.37 -10.34
CA PHE A 32 -4.18 -18.00 -10.85
C PHE A 32 -3.90 -17.96 -12.34
N SER A 33 -4.60 -17.08 -13.05
CA SER A 33 -4.45 -16.88 -14.49
C SER A 33 -4.69 -15.40 -14.83
N THR A 34 -4.73 -15.10 -16.13
CA THR A 34 -5.08 -13.80 -16.68
C THR A 34 -6.22 -13.92 -17.68
N ASN A 35 -7.05 -12.89 -17.75
CA ASN A 35 -7.92 -12.66 -18.91
C ASN A 35 -7.41 -11.42 -19.68
N THR A 36 -8.23 -10.78 -20.50
CA THR A 36 -7.81 -9.60 -21.29
C THR A 36 -7.64 -8.32 -20.46
N GLU A 37 -8.20 -8.25 -19.27
CA GLU A 37 -8.28 -7.02 -18.47
C GLU A 37 -7.69 -7.17 -17.08
N GLN A 38 -7.82 -8.34 -16.47
CA GLN A 38 -7.55 -8.57 -15.05
C GLN A 38 -6.82 -9.89 -14.80
N LEU A 39 -6.29 -9.99 -13.62
CA LEU A 39 -5.90 -11.27 -13.03
C LEU A 39 -7.15 -12.03 -12.63
N THR A 40 -7.05 -13.36 -12.65
CA THR A 40 -8.16 -14.26 -12.33
C THR A 40 -7.73 -15.35 -11.34
N ILE A 41 -8.68 -15.84 -10.56
CA ILE A 41 -8.50 -16.90 -9.58
C ILE A 41 -9.49 -18.03 -9.83
N TRP A 42 -9.03 -19.27 -9.69
CA TRP A 42 -9.85 -20.49 -9.88
C TRP A 42 -10.79 -20.72 -8.69
N ASN A 43 -12.08 -20.90 -8.93
CA ASN A 43 -13.07 -21.14 -7.88
C ASN A 43 -13.55 -22.61 -7.78
N GLY A 44 -12.86 -23.52 -8.46
CA GLY A 44 -13.26 -24.94 -8.56
C GLY A 44 -13.95 -25.29 -9.88
N GLU A 45 -14.50 -24.32 -10.63
CA GLU A 45 -15.19 -24.51 -11.90
C GLU A 45 -14.67 -23.58 -13.01
N GLU A 46 -14.45 -22.30 -12.71
CA GLU A 46 -14.03 -21.28 -13.66
C GLU A 46 -13.05 -20.28 -13.04
N TYR A 47 -12.40 -19.49 -13.90
CA TYR A 47 -11.53 -18.39 -13.47
C TYR A 47 -12.33 -17.11 -13.28
N LEU A 48 -12.37 -16.60 -12.06
CA LEU A 48 -13.06 -15.36 -11.69
C LEU A 48 -12.09 -14.18 -11.70
N PRO A 49 -12.45 -13.05 -12.34
CA PRO A 49 -11.62 -11.85 -12.29
C PRO A 49 -11.70 -11.17 -10.93
N PHE A 50 -10.61 -10.53 -10.52
CA PHE A 50 -10.54 -9.70 -9.31
C PHE A 50 -9.73 -8.44 -9.54
N TYR A 51 -10.02 -7.39 -8.74
CA TYR A 51 -9.29 -6.14 -8.74
C TYR A 51 -8.14 -6.21 -7.71
N LEU A 52 -6.91 -5.96 -8.17
CA LEU A 52 -5.74 -6.02 -7.29
C LEU A 52 -5.63 -4.77 -6.42
N LYS A 53 -5.62 -4.96 -5.12
CA LYS A 53 -5.35 -3.96 -4.09
C LYS A 53 -4.09 -4.40 -3.35
N GLY A 54 -2.94 -4.23 -3.98
CA GLY A 54 -1.66 -4.66 -3.45
C GLY A 54 -0.93 -3.55 -2.68
N VAL A 55 0.08 -3.97 -1.92
CA VAL A 55 1.02 -3.06 -1.28
C VAL A 55 2.44 -3.60 -1.39
N ASN A 56 3.40 -2.73 -1.71
CA ASN A 56 4.82 -3.07 -1.71
C ASN A 56 5.34 -3.11 -0.28
N LEU A 57 5.97 -4.21 0.11
CA LEU A 57 6.57 -4.35 1.43
C LEU A 57 8.05 -3.95 1.35
N GLY A 58 8.38 -2.85 2.02
CA GLY A 58 9.75 -2.39 2.18
C GLY A 58 10.61 -3.41 2.96
N ILE A 59 11.92 -3.34 2.75
CA ILE A 59 12.87 -4.34 3.25
C ILE A 59 13.76 -3.83 4.38
N ALA A 60 13.81 -2.52 4.63
CA ALA A 60 14.65 -1.92 5.64
C ALA A 60 13.83 -1.22 6.72
N VAL A 61 14.00 -1.67 7.96
CA VAL A 61 13.58 -0.90 9.15
C VAL A 61 14.68 0.12 9.49
N PRO A 62 14.33 1.22 10.19
CA PRO A 62 15.33 2.23 10.56
C PRO A 62 16.58 1.63 11.19
N GLY A 63 17.73 2.10 10.71
CA GLY A 63 19.07 1.70 11.14
C GLY A 63 19.59 0.39 10.58
N THR A 64 18.95 -0.13 9.58
CA THR A 64 19.44 -1.28 8.81
C THR A 64 19.72 -0.88 7.36
N TYR A 65 20.64 -1.57 6.71
CA TYR A 65 20.80 -1.46 5.26
C TYR A 65 19.69 -2.23 4.55
N PRO A 66 19.27 -1.80 3.35
CA PRO A 66 18.22 -2.48 2.58
C PRO A 66 18.40 -3.99 2.45
N GLY A 67 19.60 -4.46 2.18
CA GLY A 67 19.90 -5.89 2.01
C GLY A 67 19.99 -6.72 3.31
N GLU A 68 19.85 -6.12 4.49
CA GLU A 68 19.94 -6.86 5.76
C GLU A 68 18.66 -7.62 6.10
N LEU A 69 17.50 -7.24 5.58
CA LEU A 69 16.21 -7.92 5.76
C LEU A 69 15.92 -8.31 7.22
N THR A 70 16.12 -7.39 8.15
CA THR A 70 16.22 -7.67 9.59
C THR A 70 14.89 -7.98 10.28
N ALA A 71 13.75 -7.81 9.61
CA ALA A 71 12.42 -8.02 10.19
C ALA A 71 12.30 -9.38 10.90
N THR A 72 11.75 -9.36 12.09
CA THR A 72 11.50 -10.53 12.91
C THR A 72 10.20 -11.25 12.52
N ARG A 73 10.01 -12.51 12.97
CA ARG A 73 8.74 -13.23 12.80
C ARG A 73 7.56 -12.45 13.38
N GLY A 74 7.73 -11.83 14.55
CA GLY A 74 6.68 -11.05 15.20
C GLY A 74 6.31 -9.79 14.43
N GLN A 75 7.28 -9.13 13.78
CA GLN A 75 7.03 -8.00 12.90
C GLN A 75 6.25 -8.43 11.67
N TYR A 76 6.68 -9.49 10.97
CA TYR A 76 5.94 -9.99 9.80
C TYR A 76 4.49 -10.35 10.13
N GLY A 77 4.26 -11.12 11.23
CA GLY A 77 2.88 -11.47 11.61
C GLY A 77 2.01 -10.26 11.94
N ARG A 78 2.58 -9.24 12.58
CA ARG A 78 1.88 -7.98 12.84
C ARG A 78 1.60 -7.21 11.56
N TRP A 79 2.57 -7.08 10.65
CA TRP A 79 2.41 -6.40 9.37
C TRP A 79 1.39 -7.10 8.47
N PHE A 80 1.37 -8.43 8.40
CA PHE A 80 0.36 -9.16 7.64
C PHE A 80 -1.05 -8.86 8.15
N GLN A 81 -1.23 -8.84 9.48
CA GLN A 81 -2.52 -8.45 10.06
C GLN A 81 -2.88 -7.01 9.73
N GLN A 82 -1.95 -6.07 9.85
CA GLN A 82 -2.17 -4.66 9.54
C GLN A 82 -2.50 -4.44 8.07
N ILE A 83 -1.84 -5.14 7.16
CA ILE A 83 -2.09 -5.09 5.71
C ILE A 83 -3.50 -5.61 5.39
N LYS A 84 -3.89 -6.75 5.96
CA LYS A 84 -5.25 -7.29 5.80
C LYS A 84 -6.30 -6.37 6.42
N ASP A 85 -6.06 -5.88 7.64
CA ASP A 85 -6.97 -4.95 8.31
C ASP A 85 -7.18 -3.64 7.54
N ALA A 86 -6.22 -3.22 6.74
CA ALA A 86 -6.35 -2.07 5.84
C ALA A 86 -7.15 -2.38 4.57
N GLY A 87 -7.44 -3.66 4.26
CA GLY A 87 -8.20 -4.07 3.08
C GLY A 87 -7.34 -4.37 1.84
N PHE A 88 -6.01 -4.52 2.01
CA PHE A 88 -5.15 -5.01 0.94
C PHE A 88 -5.28 -6.52 0.78
N ASN A 89 -5.26 -6.98 -0.47
CA ASN A 89 -5.40 -8.40 -0.80
C ASN A 89 -4.08 -9.06 -1.24
N ASN A 90 -3.01 -8.27 -1.38
CA ASN A 90 -1.73 -8.75 -1.88
C ASN A 90 -0.56 -7.94 -1.32
N ILE A 91 0.58 -8.63 -1.15
CA ILE A 91 1.90 -8.02 -0.92
C ILE A 91 2.78 -8.28 -2.14
N ARG A 92 3.46 -7.25 -2.64
CA ARG A 92 4.57 -7.45 -3.56
C ARG A 92 5.89 -7.42 -2.81
N LEU A 93 6.72 -8.42 -3.07
CA LEU A 93 8.13 -8.48 -2.69
C LEU A 93 8.99 -8.13 -3.90
N TYR A 94 10.10 -7.44 -3.67
CA TYR A 94 11.06 -7.11 -4.73
C TYR A 94 12.07 -8.23 -4.97
N THR A 95 12.39 -8.98 -3.92
CA THR A 95 13.40 -10.03 -3.89
C THR A 95 13.05 -11.04 -2.81
N LEU A 96 13.80 -12.15 -2.74
CA LEU A 96 13.65 -13.12 -1.66
C LEU A 96 13.81 -12.48 -0.28
N HIS A 97 12.92 -12.83 0.62
CA HIS A 97 13.08 -12.62 2.04
C HIS A 97 13.70 -13.84 2.72
N PHE A 98 14.13 -13.72 3.97
CA PHE A 98 14.60 -14.87 4.74
C PHE A 98 13.49 -15.90 4.99
N PRO A 99 13.81 -17.19 5.22
CA PRO A 99 12.84 -18.28 5.41
C PRO A 99 11.71 -17.95 6.38
N ARG A 100 12.00 -17.19 7.44
CA ARG A 100 11.00 -16.77 8.43
C ARG A 100 9.83 -15.98 7.89
N PHE A 101 9.98 -15.25 6.76
CA PHE A 101 8.87 -14.56 6.10
C PHE A 101 7.85 -15.58 5.59
N TYR A 102 8.32 -16.57 4.83
CA TYR A 102 7.49 -17.60 4.19
C TYR A 102 6.80 -18.50 5.21
N GLU A 103 7.50 -18.87 6.27
CA GLU A 103 6.95 -19.64 7.37
C GLU A 103 5.84 -18.89 8.14
N VAL A 104 6.01 -17.58 8.34
CA VAL A 104 4.99 -16.76 9.00
C VAL A 104 3.79 -16.53 8.06
N LEU A 105 4.01 -16.33 6.76
CA LEU A 105 2.93 -16.17 5.77
C LEU A 105 2.06 -17.43 5.70
N ASP A 106 2.66 -18.62 5.58
CA ASP A 106 1.90 -19.86 5.56
C ASP A 106 1.11 -20.06 6.86
N SER A 107 1.77 -19.86 8.01
CA SER A 107 1.10 -19.95 9.32
C SER A 107 -0.05 -18.95 9.46
N PHE A 108 0.12 -17.74 8.99
CA PHE A 108 -0.91 -16.69 8.99
C PHE A 108 -2.12 -17.12 8.16
N ASN A 109 -1.89 -17.59 6.93
CA ASN A 109 -2.94 -17.98 6.02
C ASN A 109 -3.68 -19.26 6.47
N LEU A 110 -2.95 -20.22 7.08
CA LEU A 110 -3.56 -21.43 7.63
C LEU A 110 -4.56 -21.16 8.77
N VAL A 111 -4.37 -20.10 9.55
CA VAL A 111 -5.31 -19.70 10.61
C VAL A 111 -6.36 -18.69 10.11
N ASN A 112 -6.23 -18.18 8.89
CA ASN A 112 -7.15 -17.26 8.25
C ASN A 112 -7.60 -17.78 6.87
N PRO A 113 -8.15 -19.01 6.76
CA PRO A 113 -8.43 -19.66 5.48
C PRO A 113 -9.45 -18.88 4.61
N ASN A 114 -10.40 -18.20 5.24
CA ASN A 114 -11.40 -17.39 4.55
C ASN A 114 -10.92 -15.98 4.20
N ASN A 115 -9.72 -15.61 4.65
CA ASN A 115 -9.13 -14.29 4.41
C ASN A 115 -7.61 -14.39 4.19
N PRO A 116 -7.13 -15.17 3.22
CA PRO A 116 -5.70 -15.34 2.99
C PRO A 116 -5.05 -14.06 2.45
N LEU A 117 -3.78 -13.88 2.76
CA LEU A 117 -2.93 -12.84 2.21
C LEU A 117 -2.04 -13.45 1.13
N PHE A 118 -2.22 -13.01 -0.10
CA PHE A 118 -1.45 -13.48 -1.23
C PHE A 118 -0.21 -12.62 -1.47
N ILE A 119 0.74 -13.15 -2.25
CA ILE A 119 1.93 -12.40 -2.63
C ILE A 119 2.20 -12.45 -4.14
N PHE A 120 2.84 -11.41 -4.67
CA PHE A 120 3.68 -11.49 -5.86
C PHE A 120 5.13 -11.64 -5.42
N GLN A 121 5.77 -12.70 -5.88
CA GLN A 121 7.19 -12.88 -5.65
C GLN A 121 7.97 -12.11 -6.71
N GLY A 122 8.82 -11.18 -6.25
CA GLY A 122 9.74 -10.47 -7.12
C GLY A 122 11.05 -11.22 -7.27
N VAL A 123 11.58 -11.23 -8.48
CA VAL A 123 12.91 -11.76 -8.79
C VAL A 123 13.81 -10.61 -9.20
N TRP A 124 14.71 -10.20 -8.32
CA TRP A 124 15.53 -9.01 -8.56
C TRP A 124 16.64 -9.26 -9.60
N LEU A 125 16.66 -8.45 -10.64
CA LEU A 125 17.75 -8.39 -11.59
C LEU A 125 18.90 -7.55 -11.02
N ASN A 126 20.12 -8.10 -10.96
CA ASN A 126 21.29 -7.33 -10.53
C ASN A 126 21.46 -6.07 -11.39
N GLU A 127 21.97 -4.99 -10.78
CA GLU A 127 22.18 -3.72 -11.50
C GLU A 127 23.41 -3.77 -12.37
N GLU A 128 24.46 -4.45 -11.91
CA GLU A 128 25.69 -4.62 -12.63
C GLU A 128 26.47 -5.88 -12.18
N ILE A 129 27.39 -6.32 -13.01
CA ILE A 129 28.39 -7.35 -12.72
C ILE A 129 29.77 -6.82 -13.16
N GLU A 130 30.85 -7.55 -12.84
CA GLU A 130 32.20 -7.20 -13.35
C GLU A 130 32.20 -7.11 -14.89
N ASP A 131 32.78 -6.05 -15.43
CA ASP A 131 32.81 -5.73 -16.86
C ASP A 131 31.44 -5.51 -17.53
N TYR A 132 30.39 -5.18 -16.74
CA TYR A 132 29.08 -4.87 -17.25
C TYR A 132 29.08 -3.60 -18.09
N ASN A 133 28.78 -3.74 -19.37
CA ASN A 133 28.76 -2.66 -20.35
C ASN A 133 27.34 -2.23 -20.73
N HIS A 134 26.39 -2.25 -19.79
CA HIS A 134 24.95 -1.99 -20.01
C HIS A 134 24.29 -2.95 -21.02
N ASP A 135 24.83 -4.17 -21.20
CA ASP A 135 24.23 -5.21 -22.03
C ASP A 135 23.50 -6.24 -21.16
N LEU A 136 22.18 -6.29 -21.27
CA LEU A 136 21.32 -7.14 -20.45
C LEU A 136 21.64 -8.65 -20.59
N PHE A 137 22.11 -9.10 -21.76
CA PHE A 137 22.49 -10.49 -21.93
C PHE A 137 23.71 -10.90 -21.09
N MET A 138 24.50 -9.94 -20.63
CA MET A 138 25.57 -10.20 -19.66
C MET A 138 25.02 -10.62 -18.29
N LEU A 139 23.82 -10.21 -17.94
CA LEU A 139 23.14 -10.55 -16.67
C LEU A 139 22.36 -11.89 -16.75
N ASP A 140 22.22 -12.47 -17.93
CA ASP A 140 21.30 -13.59 -18.20
C ASP A 140 21.51 -14.80 -17.25
N GLU A 141 22.75 -15.25 -17.10
CA GLU A 141 23.07 -16.43 -16.28
C GLU A 141 22.83 -16.20 -14.78
N VAL A 142 23.18 -15.03 -14.26
CA VAL A 142 22.95 -14.69 -12.85
C VAL A 142 21.49 -14.45 -12.57
N PHE A 143 20.74 -13.93 -13.54
CA PHE A 143 19.32 -13.72 -13.43
C PHE A 143 18.53 -15.04 -13.47
N LYS A 144 18.91 -15.96 -14.37
CA LYS A 144 18.35 -17.31 -14.41
C LYS A 144 18.61 -18.10 -13.12
N LEU A 145 19.76 -17.88 -12.48
CA LEU A 145 20.03 -18.50 -11.18
C LEU A 145 19.07 -17.95 -10.11
N GLU A 146 18.88 -16.63 -10.05
CA GLU A 146 17.95 -16.01 -9.11
C GLU A 146 16.52 -16.50 -9.36
N MET A 147 16.05 -16.57 -10.62
CA MET A 147 14.74 -17.13 -10.97
C MET A 147 14.53 -18.56 -10.44
N ARG A 148 15.55 -19.43 -10.56
CA ARG A 148 15.49 -20.80 -10.01
C ARG A 148 15.40 -20.80 -8.51
N ASP A 149 16.26 -19.99 -7.85
CA ASP A 149 16.28 -19.87 -6.39
C ASP A 149 14.91 -19.40 -5.87
N ASP A 150 14.29 -18.41 -6.54
CA ASP A 150 12.97 -17.87 -6.19
C ASP A 150 11.85 -18.92 -6.36
N VAL A 151 11.82 -19.63 -7.49
CA VAL A 151 10.81 -20.71 -7.72
C VAL A 151 10.97 -21.82 -6.69
N ASP A 152 12.20 -22.32 -6.49
CA ASP A 152 12.46 -23.39 -5.52
C ASP A 152 12.14 -22.95 -4.08
N CYS A 153 12.36 -21.66 -3.76
CA CYS A 153 11.99 -21.06 -2.47
C CYS A 153 10.47 -21.06 -2.27
N VAL A 154 9.70 -20.66 -3.29
CA VAL A 154 8.24 -20.65 -3.27
C VAL A 154 7.68 -22.04 -3.00
N HIS A 155 8.30 -23.09 -3.55
CA HIS A 155 7.94 -24.48 -3.35
C HIS A 155 8.61 -25.13 -2.12
N GLY A 156 9.35 -24.38 -1.32
CA GLY A 156 9.98 -24.87 -0.10
C GLY A 156 11.02 -25.97 -0.33
N ASN A 157 11.80 -25.90 -1.40
CA ASN A 157 12.68 -26.97 -1.87
C ASN A 157 14.13 -26.52 -2.15
N ILE A 158 14.66 -25.57 -1.36
CA ILE A 158 16.04 -25.09 -1.56
C ILE A 158 16.75 -24.71 -0.27
N VAL A 159 18.06 -24.97 -0.25
CA VAL A 159 19.00 -24.41 0.74
C VAL A 159 19.93 -23.44 0.02
N ILE A 160 19.79 -22.15 0.29
CA ILE A 160 20.64 -21.11 -0.28
C ILE A 160 21.81 -20.83 0.66
N PRO A 161 23.08 -20.99 0.22
CA PRO A 161 24.24 -20.63 1.01
C PRO A 161 24.26 -19.15 1.36
N HIS A 162 24.98 -18.79 2.45
CA HIS A 162 25.18 -17.40 2.82
C HIS A 162 25.69 -16.56 1.65
N ARG A 163 24.99 -15.46 1.38
CA ARG A 163 25.35 -14.46 0.36
C ARG A 163 25.19 -13.05 0.94
N PHE A 164 26.06 -12.13 0.55
CA PHE A 164 26.02 -10.76 1.06
C PHE A 164 24.90 -9.96 0.39
N GLY A 165 24.13 -9.20 1.21
CA GLY A 165 23.10 -8.29 0.71
C GLY A 165 21.84 -8.95 0.14
N LYS A 166 21.70 -10.27 0.24
CA LYS A 166 20.55 -11.06 -0.22
C LYS A 166 20.13 -12.10 0.81
N ALA A 167 18.88 -12.55 0.74
CA ALA A 167 18.38 -13.63 1.60
C ALA A 167 19.09 -14.96 1.33
N TYR A 168 19.24 -15.76 2.37
CA TYR A 168 19.81 -17.10 2.35
C TYR A 168 19.21 -17.94 3.49
N GLY A 169 19.40 -19.24 3.47
CA GLY A 169 18.92 -20.15 4.50
C GLY A 169 18.27 -21.41 3.95
N ASP A 170 17.56 -22.13 4.81
CA ASP A 170 16.84 -23.35 4.50
C ASP A 170 15.35 -23.04 4.27
N PHE A 171 14.90 -23.07 3.02
CA PHE A 171 13.54 -22.84 2.60
C PHE A 171 12.83 -24.17 2.42
N HIS A 172 12.02 -24.55 3.39
CA HIS A 172 11.30 -25.84 3.44
C HIS A 172 9.78 -25.69 3.58
N THR A 173 9.27 -24.46 3.59
CA THR A 173 7.84 -24.18 3.66
C THR A 173 7.32 -23.91 2.26
N ASP A 174 6.46 -24.80 1.75
CA ASP A 174 5.78 -24.62 0.49
C ASP A 174 4.67 -23.58 0.65
N ILE A 175 4.87 -22.42 0.03
CA ILE A 175 3.89 -21.33 -0.01
C ILE A 175 3.28 -21.14 -1.39
N SER A 176 3.53 -22.05 -2.30
CA SER A 176 3.14 -21.94 -3.72
C SER A 176 1.66 -21.62 -3.92
N LYS A 177 0.80 -22.14 -3.05
CA LYS A 177 -0.64 -21.86 -3.03
C LYS A 177 -1.00 -20.40 -2.71
N TRP A 178 -0.07 -19.63 -2.12
CA TRP A 178 -0.29 -18.22 -1.74
C TRP A 178 0.39 -17.23 -2.69
N VAL A 179 1.05 -17.73 -3.75
CA VAL A 179 1.76 -16.89 -4.73
C VAL A 179 0.88 -16.70 -5.96
N MET A 180 0.44 -15.45 -6.17
CA MET A 180 -0.40 -15.06 -7.32
C MET A 180 0.36 -15.03 -8.64
N GLY A 181 1.65 -14.69 -8.59
CA GLY A 181 2.48 -14.56 -9.79
C GLY A 181 3.89 -14.12 -9.48
N TYR A 182 4.68 -13.97 -10.55
CA TYR A 182 6.04 -13.45 -10.51
C TYR A 182 6.11 -12.08 -11.18
N VAL A 183 6.79 -11.13 -10.52
CA VAL A 183 7.20 -9.87 -11.14
C VAL A 183 8.72 -9.87 -11.18
N ILE A 184 9.27 -10.17 -12.36
CA ILE A 184 10.71 -10.33 -12.54
C ILE A 184 11.36 -9.04 -13.02
N GLY A 185 12.67 -8.87 -12.76
CA GLY A 185 13.43 -7.71 -13.19
C GLY A 185 13.35 -6.50 -12.26
N ARG A 186 13.65 -5.36 -12.79
CA ARG A 186 13.67 -4.03 -12.18
C ARG A 186 13.39 -2.97 -13.23
N GLU A 187 13.32 -1.72 -12.84
CA GLU A 187 13.38 -0.58 -13.76
C GLU A 187 14.75 -0.58 -14.47
N ILE A 188 14.72 -0.83 -15.76
CA ILE A 188 15.93 -0.85 -16.60
C ILE A 188 16.12 0.55 -17.20
N SER A 189 17.35 1.02 -17.25
CA SER A 189 17.64 2.33 -17.83
C SER A 189 17.52 2.33 -19.35
N PRO A 190 17.16 3.45 -19.99
CA PRO A 190 17.21 3.58 -21.44
C PRO A 190 18.57 3.20 -22.05
N GLN A 191 19.67 3.50 -21.36
CA GLN A 191 21.01 3.15 -21.82
C GLN A 191 21.23 1.63 -21.94
N GLU A 192 20.69 0.84 -21.01
CA GLU A 192 20.78 -0.63 -21.08
C GLU A 192 20.00 -1.18 -22.28
N VAL A 193 18.81 -0.63 -22.54
CA VAL A 193 18.00 -1.01 -23.72
C VAL A 193 18.76 -0.68 -25.02
N LEU A 194 19.25 0.55 -25.15
CA LEU A 194 19.94 1.01 -26.35
C LEU A 194 21.22 0.21 -26.60
N THR A 195 22.00 -0.09 -25.55
CA THR A 195 23.23 -0.86 -25.66
C THR A 195 22.95 -2.30 -26.04
N THR A 196 21.98 -2.96 -25.39
CA THR A 196 21.55 -4.32 -25.70
C THR A 196 21.09 -4.43 -27.15
N ASN A 197 20.28 -3.48 -27.61
CA ASN A 197 19.80 -3.43 -28.99
C ASN A 197 20.92 -3.20 -30.01
N ALA A 198 21.98 -2.49 -29.64
CA ALA A 198 23.11 -2.25 -30.51
C ALA A 198 24.08 -3.45 -30.61
N TYR A 199 24.20 -4.24 -29.56
CA TYR A 199 25.18 -5.35 -29.51
C TYR A 199 24.64 -6.65 -30.09
N HIS A 200 23.30 -6.82 -30.16
CA HIS A 200 22.66 -8.04 -30.61
C HIS A 200 21.81 -7.82 -31.85
N ALA A 201 21.59 -8.89 -32.61
CA ALA A 201 20.80 -8.89 -33.85
C ALA A 201 19.64 -9.90 -33.81
N TRP A 202 19.19 -10.25 -32.62
CA TRP A 202 18.07 -11.15 -32.44
C TRP A 202 16.77 -10.35 -32.49
N HIS A 203 15.87 -10.76 -33.39
CA HIS A 203 14.61 -10.08 -33.63
C HIS A 203 13.39 -11.00 -33.44
N SER A 204 13.63 -12.18 -32.88
CA SER A 204 12.55 -13.14 -32.59
C SER A 204 13.02 -14.17 -31.57
N PHE A 205 12.05 -14.69 -30.82
CA PHE A 205 12.24 -15.78 -29.88
C PHE A 205 11.03 -16.72 -29.97
N THR A 206 11.27 -18.02 -29.80
CA THR A 206 10.23 -19.03 -29.65
C THR A 206 10.69 -20.01 -28.59
N GLY A 207 10.06 -19.93 -27.42
CA GLY A 207 10.27 -20.80 -26.28
C GLY A 207 9.24 -21.92 -26.21
N ASN A 208 9.08 -22.50 -25.02
CA ASN A 208 8.08 -23.51 -24.74
C ASN A 208 6.72 -22.90 -24.39
N HIS A 209 6.70 -21.71 -23.83
CA HIS A 209 5.54 -21.04 -23.26
C HIS A 209 5.18 -19.74 -23.97
N PHE A 210 6.17 -19.01 -24.43
CA PHE A 210 5.99 -17.72 -25.10
C PHE A 210 6.79 -17.63 -26.40
N SER A 211 6.30 -16.77 -27.31
CA SER A 211 7.07 -16.37 -28.52
C SER A 211 6.89 -14.88 -28.78
N ILE A 212 7.86 -14.31 -29.51
CA ILE A 212 7.80 -12.93 -29.97
C ILE A 212 8.53 -12.80 -31.31
N GLN A 213 8.01 -11.98 -32.22
CA GLN A 213 8.51 -11.86 -33.59
C GLN A 213 8.59 -10.39 -34.03
N ASN A 214 9.62 -10.08 -34.85
CA ASN A 214 9.82 -8.74 -35.40
C ASN A 214 9.93 -7.64 -34.34
N VAL A 215 10.84 -7.82 -33.41
CA VAL A 215 11.07 -7.00 -32.22
C VAL A 215 12.54 -6.66 -32.03
N THR A 216 12.84 -5.89 -31.00
CA THR A 216 14.22 -5.56 -30.59
C THR A 216 14.88 -6.69 -29.80
N PRO A 217 16.22 -6.73 -29.73
CA PRO A 217 16.94 -7.68 -28.87
C PRO A 217 16.53 -7.63 -27.40
N THR A 218 16.23 -6.45 -26.87
CA THR A 218 15.76 -6.29 -25.48
C THR A 218 14.42 -7.00 -25.28
N GLU A 219 13.45 -6.83 -26.18
CA GLU A 219 12.14 -7.51 -26.10
C GLU A 219 12.29 -9.03 -26.24
N VAL A 220 13.25 -9.51 -27.05
CA VAL A 220 13.64 -10.92 -27.09
C VAL A 220 14.12 -11.39 -25.73
N TRP A 221 15.01 -10.63 -25.09
CA TRP A 221 15.54 -10.96 -23.76
C TRP A 221 14.46 -11.00 -22.68
N TYR A 222 13.55 -10.02 -22.67
CA TYR A 222 12.41 -9.99 -21.75
C TYR A 222 11.52 -11.24 -21.92
N THR A 223 11.15 -11.55 -23.18
CA THR A 223 10.27 -12.69 -23.47
C THR A 223 10.96 -14.01 -23.11
N SER A 224 12.25 -14.15 -23.39
CA SER A 224 13.00 -15.35 -23.04
C SER A 224 13.17 -15.53 -21.52
N SER A 225 13.25 -14.45 -20.77
CA SER A 225 13.29 -14.49 -19.30
C SER A 225 11.95 -14.91 -18.70
N MET A 226 10.83 -14.41 -19.24
CA MET A 226 9.50 -14.85 -18.83
C MET A 226 9.27 -16.34 -19.19
N ASP A 227 9.67 -16.76 -20.37
CA ASP A 227 9.59 -18.16 -20.79
C ASP A 227 10.39 -19.06 -19.86
N TYR A 228 11.60 -18.63 -19.49
CA TYR A 228 12.49 -19.42 -18.64
C TYR A 228 11.92 -19.70 -17.25
N ILE A 229 11.39 -18.71 -16.56
CA ILE A 229 10.85 -18.92 -15.20
C ILE A 229 9.61 -19.80 -15.23
N VAL A 230 8.72 -19.61 -16.21
CA VAL A 230 7.51 -20.46 -16.39
C VAL A 230 7.90 -21.89 -16.78
N ASP A 231 8.88 -22.06 -17.67
CA ASP A 231 9.37 -23.41 -18.07
C ASP A 231 10.01 -24.13 -16.89
N TYR A 232 10.80 -23.43 -16.09
CA TYR A 232 11.44 -23.99 -14.91
C TYR A 232 10.41 -24.47 -13.87
N GLU A 233 9.42 -23.65 -13.54
CA GLU A 233 8.35 -24.01 -12.60
C GLU A 233 7.50 -25.16 -13.15
N ASN A 234 7.07 -25.08 -14.41
CA ASN A 234 6.26 -26.12 -15.04
C ASN A 234 6.99 -27.46 -15.09
N THR A 235 8.27 -27.46 -15.42
CA THR A 235 9.07 -28.69 -15.53
C THR A 235 9.32 -29.35 -14.18
N ASN A 236 9.59 -28.59 -13.13
CA ASN A 236 9.98 -29.12 -11.84
C ASN A 236 8.79 -29.34 -10.90
N TYR A 237 7.72 -28.53 -11.00
CA TYR A 237 6.61 -28.51 -10.07
C TYR A 237 5.24 -28.74 -10.72
N GLN A 238 5.17 -28.85 -12.06
CA GLN A 238 3.95 -29.12 -12.82
C GLN A 238 2.82 -28.12 -12.57
N THR A 239 3.20 -26.86 -12.31
CA THR A 239 2.31 -25.72 -12.10
C THR A 239 2.84 -24.51 -12.87
N GLN A 240 2.01 -23.50 -13.02
CA GLN A 240 2.37 -22.22 -13.62
C GLN A 240 1.68 -21.08 -12.86
N ARG A 241 2.27 -19.89 -12.93
CA ARG A 241 1.70 -18.64 -12.44
C ARG A 241 1.83 -17.56 -13.49
N PRO A 242 0.95 -16.55 -13.46
CA PRO A 242 1.12 -15.33 -14.26
C PRO A 242 2.50 -14.72 -14.01
N VAL A 243 3.14 -14.29 -15.07
CA VAL A 243 4.46 -13.64 -15.01
C VAL A 243 4.41 -12.27 -15.65
N SER A 244 5.19 -11.34 -15.12
CA SER A 244 5.42 -10.02 -15.71
C SER A 244 6.86 -9.60 -15.52
N PHE A 245 7.33 -8.72 -16.39
CA PHE A 245 8.60 -8.02 -16.21
C PHE A 245 8.33 -6.59 -15.71
N SER A 246 9.08 -6.13 -14.68
CA SER A 246 8.98 -4.76 -14.19
C SER A 246 9.34 -3.75 -15.28
N SER A 247 8.46 -2.78 -15.51
CA SER A 247 8.70 -1.67 -16.43
C SER A 247 8.30 -0.34 -15.79
N TRP A 248 8.58 0.75 -16.47
CA TRP A 248 8.25 2.11 -16.05
C TRP A 248 8.02 3.01 -17.27
N PRO A 249 7.41 4.20 -17.12
CA PRO A 249 7.01 5.02 -18.26
C PRO A 249 8.15 5.44 -19.19
N THR A 250 9.36 5.57 -18.67
CA THR A 250 10.57 5.89 -19.48
C THR A 250 10.87 4.87 -20.59
N LEU A 251 10.29 3.67 -20.50
CA LEU A 251 10.46 2.59 -21.49
C LEU A 251 9.13 2.16 -22.12
N ASP A 252 8.06 2.91 -21.91
CA ASP A 252 6.77 2.54 -22.47
C ASP A 252 6.74 2.65 -24.02
N PRO A 253 5.74 2.05 -24.69
CA PRO A 253 5.65 2.03 -26.13
C PRO A 253 4.93 3.25 -26.74
N LEU A 254 4.71 4.30 -25.97
CA LEU A 254 3.98 5.49 -26.40
C LEU A 254 4.95 6.57 -26.92
N ASP A 255 4.42 7.55 -27.68
CA ASP A 255 5.19 8.68 -28.18
C ASP A 255 4.98 9.92 -27.30
N HIS A 256 6.02 10.42 -26.63
CA HIS A 256 5.91 11.57 -25.74
C HIS A 256 6.60 12.80 -26.32
N LEU A 257 5.88 13.51 -27.19
CA LEU A 257 6.40 14.67 -27.92
C LEU A 257 6.72 15.87 -27.00
N GLU A 258 6.08 15.91 -25.84
CA GLU A 258 6.18 17.03 -24.88
C GLU A 258 7.13 16.69 -23.70
N GLU A 259 7.86 15.54 -23.77
CA GLU A 259 8.92 15.24 -22.80
C GLU A 259 10.05 16.24 -22.93
N ILE A 260 10.48 16.73 -21.77
CA ILE A 260 11.46 17.79 -21.65
C ILE A 260 12.87 17.24 -21.52
N HIS A 261 12.99 16.16 -20.75
CA HIS A 261 14.20 15.38 -20.60
C HIS A 261 14.26 14.30 -21.66
N ARG A 262 14.69 14.67 -22.87
CA ARG A 262 14.67 13.80 -24.05
C ARG A 262 15.46 12.51 -23.89
N ASP A 263 16.38 12.43 -22.95
CA ASP A 263 17.13 11.23 -22.58
C ASP A 263 16.27 10.22 -21.78
N GLU A 264 15.15 10.66 -21.22
CA GLU A 264 14.19 9.81 -20.51
C GLU A 264 13.13 9.15 -21.41
N ASP A 265 13.09 9.52 -22.70
CA ASP A 265 12.16 9.01 -23.72
C ASP A 265 12.92 8.59 -24.99
N THR A 266 14.00 7.82 -24.85
CA THR A 266 14.87 7.41 -25.96
C THR A 266 14.81 5.92 -26.29
N ALA A 267 14.22 5.13 -25.44
CA ALA A 267 14.19 3.67 -25.57
C ALA A 267 12.78 3.13 -25.29
N VAL A 268 12.44 2.06 -25.96
CA VAL A 268 11.12 1.43 -25.88
C VAL A 268 11.27 -0.06 -25.61
N VAL A 269 10.43 -0.61 -24.74
CA VAL A 269 10.22 -2.05 -24.56
C VAL A 269 8.73 -2.35 -24.66
N ASP A 270 8.34 -3.02 -25.75
CA ASP A 270 6.93 -3.32 -26.06
C ASP A 270 6.68 -4.83 -26.01
N LEU A 271 5.85 -5.25 -25.06
CA LEU A 271 5.44 -6.65 -24.89
C LEU A 271 4.08 -6.98 -25.55
N ALA A 272 3.47 -6.05 -26.30
CA ALA A 272 2.19 -6.28 -26.97
C ALA A 272 2.24 -7.39 -28.03
N LYS A 273 3.45 -7.71 -28.54
CA LYS A 273 3.67 -8.77 -29.54
C LYS A 273 4.01 -10.13 -28.94
N VAL A 274 4.01 -10.27 -27.63
CA VAL A 274 4.21 -11.57 -26.98
C VAL A 274 3.01 -12.45 -27.24
N GLU A 275 3.27 -13.64 -27.78
CA GLU A 275 2.26 -14.68 -28.05
C GLU A 275 2.41 -15.82 -27.06
N ILE A 276 1.29 -16.28 -26.51
CA ILE A 276 1.22 -17.43 -25.62
C ILE A 276 1.18 -18.70 -26.46
N ILE A 277 2.15 -19.60 -26.24
CA ILE A 277 2.19 -20.95 -26.87
C ILE A 277 1.55 -21.97 -25.94
N ASN A 278 2.06 -22.07 -24.70
CA ASN A 278 1.61 -23.04 -23.70
C ASN A 278 1.77 -22.49 -22.28
N ALA A 279 1.20 -21.31 -22.02
CA ALA A 279 1.17 -20.70 -20.72
C ALA A 279 -0.27 -20.37 -20.29
N PRO A 280 -1.05 -21.38 -19.85
CA PRO A 280 -2.44 -21.18 -19.43
C PRO A 280 -2.59 -20.22 -18.22
N ALA A 281 -1.54 -20.02 -17.43
CA ALA A 281 -1.51 -18.96 -16.40
C ALA A 281 -1.43 -17.55 -17.01
N GLY A 282 -0.93 -17.44 -18.24
CA GLY A 282 -0.81 -16.17 -18.94
C GLY A 282 0.35 -15.27 -18.46
N PHE A 283 0.31 -14.04 -18.92
CA PHE A 283 1.21 -12.97 -18.49
C PHE A 283 0.45 -11.65 -18.41
N PHE A 284 1.05 -10.68 -17.74
CA PHE A 284 0.51 -9.32 -17.65
C PHE A 284 1.65 -8.31 -17.83
N VAL A 285 1.32 -7.08 -18.16
CA VAL A 285 2.29 -5.98 -18.16
C VAL A 285 2.21 -5.24 -16.83
N SER A 286 3.36 -4.91 -16.26
CA SER A 286 3.45 -4.20 -14.99
C SER A 286 4.32 -2.95 -15.13
N TYR A 287 3.80 -1.84 -14.62
CA TYR A 287 4.47 -0.55 -14.67
C TYR A 287 4.57 0.07 -13.29
N HIS A 288 5.73 0.67 -12.99
CA HIS A 288 5.88 1.62 -11.90
C HIS A 288 5.49 2.99 -12.45
N ALA A 289 4.25 3.42 -12.26
CA ALA A 289 3.74 4.63 -12.89
C ALA A 289 3.22 5.62 -11.85
N TYR A 290 3.83 6.80 -11.85
CA TYR A 290 3.50 7.89 -10.94
C TYR A 290 2.98 9.11 -11.71
N PRO A 291 2.02 9.87 -11.16
CA PRO A 291 1.41 11.00 -11.88
C PRO A 291 2.32 12.19 -12.11
N TYR A 292 3.48 12.22 -11.47
CA TYR A 292 4.40 13.35 -11.42
C TYR A 292 5.74 13.10 -12.11
N TYR A 293 6.01 11.87 -12.54
CA TYR A 293 7.27 11.50 -13.19
C TYR A 293 7.09 10.27 -14.09
N PRO A 294 7.65 10.25 -15.33
CA PRO A 294 8.33 11.37 -16.02
C PRO A 294 7.43 12.58 -16.30
N ASP A 295 8.04 13.71 -16.67
CA ASP A 295 7.34 14.99 -16.81
C ASP A 295 6.23 14.98 -17.87
N PHE A 296 6.33 14.15 -18.92
CA PHE A 296 5.30 14.05 -19.95
C PHE A 296 3.92 13.64 -19.40
N ILE A 297 3.86 12.84 -18.33
CA ILE A 297 2.58 12.46 -17.70
C ILE A 297 1.80 13.70 -17.25
N SER A 298 2.50 14.72 -16.78
CA SER A 298 1.91 15.98 -16.36
C SER A 298 1.78 17.00 -17.49
N LEU A 299 2.69 16.98 -18.47
CA LEU A 299 2.82 18.04 -19.48
C LEU A 299 2.10 17.74 -20.79
N GLN A 300 1.95 16.46 -21.18
CA GLN A 300 1.31 16.06 -22.43
C GLN A 300 -0.09 16.66 -22.55
N THR A 301 -0.29 17.51 -23.54
CA THR A 301 -1.54 18.29 -23.71
C THR A 301 -2.77 17.38 -23.88
N SER A 302 -2.60 16.22 -24.55
CA SER A 302 -3.68 15.23 -24.71
C SER A 302 -4.13 14.65 -23.36
N TYR A 303 -3.21 14.45 -22.41
CA TYR A 303 -3.53 13.91 -21.09
C TYR A 303 -4.24 14.94 -20.21
N GLN A 304 -3.92 16.21 -20.37
CA GLN A 304 -4.57 17.30 -19.61
C GLN A 304 -6.05 17.52 -19.98
N LEU A 305 -6.56 16.85 -21.02
CA LEU A 305 -7.98 16.88 -21.36
C LEU A 305 -8.84 15.97 -20.47
N TYR A 306 -8.23 15.06 -19.73
CA TYR A 306 -8.94 14.14 -18.85
C TYR A 306 -9.24 14.79 -17.49
N ASN A 307 -10.39 14.42 -16.93
CA ASN A 307 -10.84 14.94 -15.64
C ASN A 307 -11.47 13.83 -14.81
N ASP A 308 -11.40 13.98 -13.52
CA ASP A 308 -12.15 13.21 -12.52
C ASP A 308 -13.00 14.15 -11.65
N ASN A 309 -13.55 13.64 -10.54
CA ASN A 309 -14.35 14.43 -9.60
C ASN A 309 -13.54 15.50 -8.84
N TYR A 310 -12.22 15.45 -8.89
CA TYR A 310 -11.30 16.40 -8.23
C TYR A 310 -10.74 17.44 -9.21
N GLY A 311 -10.98 17.31 -10.50
CA GLY A 311 -10.52 18.22 -11.55
C GLY A 311 -9.65 17.53 -12.59
N PHE A 312 -8.62 18.22 -13.08
CA PHE A 312 -7.70 17.66 -14.07
C PHE A 312 -7.02 16.39 -13.57
N ASN A 313 -6.95 15.41 -14.46
CA ASN A 313 -6.30 14.13 -14.17
C ASN A 313 -5.51 13.63 -15.39
N SER A 314 -4.31 14.18 -15.58
CA SER A 314 -3.42 13.77 -16.67
C SER A 314 -2.97 12.32 -16.53
N TYR A 315 -2.89 11.81 -15.30
CA TYR A 315 -2.57 10.40 -15.03
C TYR A 315 -3.63 9.45 -15.58
N LEU A 316 -4.92 9.84 -15.54
CA LEU A 316 -5.99 9.08 -16.19
C LEU A 316 -5.79 9.06 -17.72
N GLY A 317 -5.38 10.17 -18.30
CA GLY A 317 -5.07 10.26 -19.74
C GLY A 317 -3.95 9.29 -20.12
N TYR A 318 -2.85 9.34 -19.41
CA TYR A 318 -1.71 8.46 -19.63
C TYR A 318 -2.07 6.97 -19.48
N LEU A 319 -2.70 6.58 -18.38
CA LEU A 319 -3.07 5.17 -18.14
C LEU A 319 -4.09 4.66 -19.16
N THR A 320 -5.00 5.53 -19.62
CA THR A 320 -5.97 5.17 -20.66
C THR A 320 -5.27 4.90 -21.99
N GLU A 321 -4.28 5.69 -22.37
CA GLU A 321 -3.50 5.47 -23.58
C GLU A 321 -2.66 4.21 -23.47
N LEU A 322 -1.96 4.03 -22.37
CA LEU A 322 -1.14 2.84 -22.12
C LEU A 322 -1.98 1.55 -22.13
N LYS A 323 -3.16 1.55 -21.48
CA LYS A 323 -4.09 0.39 -21.52
C LYS A 323 -4.64 0.16 -22.93
N SER A 324 -4.86 1.22 -23.69
CA SER A 324 -5.32 1.10 -25.09
C SER A 324 -4.25 0.47 -25.99
N HIS A 325 -2.96 0.63 -25.67
CA HIS A 325 -1.87 -0.06 -26.36
C HIS A 325 -1.85 -1.57 -26.02
N TYR A 326 -2.28 -1.96 -24.81
CA TYR A 326 -2.36 -3.36 -24.35
C TYR A 326 -3.83 -3.84 -24.20
N PRO A 327 -4.65 -3.85 -25.27
CA PRO A 327 -6.11 -4.06 -25.15
C PRO A 327 -6.48 -5.46 -24.65
N ASN A 328 -5.62 -6.46 -24.86
CA ASN A 328 -5.88 -7.87 -24.56
C ASN A 328 -4.91 -8.44 -23.50
N ILE A 329 -4.18 -7.58 -22.80
CA ILE A 329 -3.23 -7.96 -21.76
C ILE A 329 -3.56 -7.16 -20.50
N PRO A 330 -3.66 -7.77 -19.33
CA PRO A 330 -3.85 -7.03 -18.10
C PRO A 330 -2.72 -6.03 -17.88
N LEU A 331 -3.07 -4.80 -17.52
CA LEU A 331 -2.13 -3.77 -17.09
C LEU A 331 -2.27 -3.61 -15.58
N ILE A 332 -1.19 -3.89 -14.86
CA ILE A 332 -1.10 -3.73 -13.41
C ILE A 332 -0.12 -2.60 -13.11
N ILE A 333 -0.50 -1.68 -12.24
CA ILE A 333 0.41 -0.65 -11.77
C ILE A 333 1.14 -1.17 -10.53
N ALA A 334 2.32 -1.74 -10.76
CA ALA A 334 3.09 -2.44 -9.74
C ALA A 334 3.73 -1.50 -8.71
N GLU A 335 3.79 -0.19 -9.01
CA GLU A 335 4.07 0.87 -8.06
C GLU A 335 3.26 2.12 -8.39
N PHE A 336 2.61 2.65 -7.36
CA PHE A 336 1.96 3.96 -7.37
C PHE A 336 1.92 4.50 -5.95
N GLY A 337 1.82 5.82 -5.81
CA GLY A 337 1.65 6.46 -4.51
C GLY A 337 2.15 7.89 -4.49
N VAL A 338 1.82 8.59 -3.41
CA VAL A 338 2.37 9.90 -3.08
C VAL A 338 2.88 9.89 -1.63
N PRO A 339 4.01 10.55 -1.35
CA PRO A 339 4.55 10.59 0.01
C PRO A 339 3.96 11.73 0.85
N SER A 340 3.99 11.58 2.17
CA SER A 340 3.57 12.62 3.14
C SER A 340 4.73 13.51 3.59
N SER A 341 5.70 13.78 2.74
CA SER A 341 6.83 14.66 3.05
C SER A 341 6.41 16.13 3.14
N TRP A 342 7.18 16.94 3.90
CA TRP A 342 6.94 18.36 3.95
C TRP A 342 7.29 19.08 2.65
N ALA A 343 8.34 18.64 1.93
CA ALA A 343 8.68 19.16 0.63
C ALA A 343 8.12 18.29 -0.51
N ALA A 344 7.89 18.93 -1.66
CA ALA A 344 7.59 18.24 -2.89
C ALA A 344 8.84 18.21 -3.79
N ALA A 345 9.12 17.06 -4.40
CA ALA A 345 10.21 16.90 -5.36
C ALA A 345 9.74 17.25 -6.78
N HIS A 346 8.55 16.80 -7.17
CA HIS A 346 7.93 17.10 -8.44
C HIS A 346 6.47 17.53 -8.25
N PHE A 347 6.01 18.45 -9.07
CA PHE A 347 4.60 18.82 -9.12
C PHE A 347 3.91 18.18 -10.32
N ALA A 348 2.71 17.68 -10.11
CA ALA A 348 1.86 17.15 -11.16
C ALA A 348 0.74 18.15 -11.51
N SER A 349 0.38 18.26 -12.78
CA SER A 349 -0.75 19.08 -13.23
C SER A 349 -2.09 18.65 -12.62
N SER A 350 -2.18 17.39 -12.23
CA SER A 350 -3.32 16.79 -11.51
C SER A 350 -3.40 17.15 -10.03
N GLY A 351 -2.33 17.74 -9.45
CA GLY A 351 -2.18 17.96 -8.02
C GLY A 351 -1.85 16.70 -7.22
N MET A 352 -1.52 15.60 -7.89
CA MET A 352 -1.01 14.37 -7.27
C MET A 352 0.52 14.43 -7.27
N ASP A 353 1.10 15.24 -6.41
CA ASP A 353 2.50 15.65 -6.41
C ASP A 353 3.41 14.60 -5.75
N HIS A 354 4.70 14.67 -6.06
CA HIS A 354 5.74 13.91 -5.36
C HIS A 354 6.11 14.57 -4.03
N GLY A 355 5.21 14.50 -3.06
CA GLY A 355 5.38 15.10 -1.74
C GLY A 355 4.62 16.41 -1.53
N GLY A 356 4.90 17.06 -0.41
CA GLY A 356 4.17 18.25 0.01
C GLY A 356 2.83 17.98 0.70
N PHE A 357 2.44 16.71 0.84
CA PHE A 357 1.21 16.29 1.51
C PHE A 357 1.38 16.10 3.01
N ASP A 358 0.30 16.33 3.75
CA ASP A 358 0.12 15.73 5.04
C ASP A 358 -0.35 14.27 4.90
N GLU A 359 -0.36 13.52 5.99
CA GLU A 359 -0.71 12.11 5.98
C GLU A 359 -2.18 11.85 5.54
N PHE A 360 -3.12 12.75 5.87
CA PHE A 360 -4.52 12.60 5.44
C PHE A 360 -4.65 12.77 3.92
N ASN A 361 -4.01 13.81 3.38
CA ASN A 361 -4.02 14.06 1.93
C ASN A 361 -3.23 13.00 1.16
N GLN A 362 -2.16 12.44 1.74
CA GLN A 362 -1.47 11.25 1.20
C GLN A 362 -2.47 10.11 0.98
N GLY A 363 -3.20 9.72 2.03
CA GLY A 363 -4.18 8.63 1.92
C GLY A 363 -5.29 8.91 0.91
N THR A 364 -5.83 10.13 0.91
CA THR A 364 -6.89 10.54 -0.02
C THR A 364 -6.41 10.52 -1.48
N THR A 365 -5.18 10.97 -1.71
CA THR A 365 -4.58 10.98 -3.06
C THR A 365 -4.29 9.55 -3.54
N ASN A 366 -3.80 8.66 -2.67
CA ASN A 366 -3.59 7.25 -3.02
C ASN A 366 -4.89 6.55 -3.43
N ILE A 367 -6.00 6.83 -2.75
CA ILE A 367 -7.33 6.35 -3.16
C ILE A 367 -7.75 6.93 -4.52
N ARG A 368 -7.50 8.22 -4.77
CA ARG A 368 -7.75 8.85 -6.07
C ARG A 368 -6.96 8.16 -7.19
N MET A 369 -5.70 7.78 -6.94
CA MET A 369 -4.87 7.04 -7.90
C MET A 369 -5.45 5.65 -8.21
N LEU A 370 -5.88 4.88 -7.19
CA LEU A 370 -6.55 3.60 -7.39
C LEU A 370 -7.83 3.75 -8.22
N LYS A 371 -8.62 4.79 -7.94
CA LYS A 371 -9.82 5.07 -8.73
C LYS A 371 -9.48 5.43 -10.18
N THR A 372 -8.41 6.18 -10.39
CA THR A 372 -7.89 6.50 -11.72
C THR A 372 -7.51 5.24 -12.50
N MET A 373 -6.85 4.27 -11.85
CA MET A 373 -6.52 2.98 -12.46
C MET A 373 -7.78 2.18 -12.84
N GLN A 374 -8.77 2.16 -11.97
CA GLN A 374 -10.05 1.51 -12.26
C GLN A 374 -10.77 2.16 -13.45
N ASP A 375 -10.81 3.50 -13.49
CA ASP A 375 -11.43 4.28 -14.57
C ASP A 375 -10.69 4.12 -15.91
N ALA A 376 -9.39 3.81 -15.88
CA ALA A 376 -8.56 3.50 -17.04
C ALA A 376 -8.61 2.01 -17.45
N ASN A 377 -9.42 1.16 -16.81
CA ASN A 377 -9.48 -0.29 -16.99
C ASN A 377 -8.15 -1.03 -16.72
N CYS A 378 -7.34 -0.54 -15.79
CA CYS A 378 -6.22 -1.30 -15.25
C CYS A 378 -6.74 -2.39 -14.30
N GLY A 379 -6.03 -3.52 -14.20
CA GLY A 379 -6.40 -4.64 -13.33
C GLY A 379 -6.15 -4.37 -11.83
N GLY A 380 -5.73 -3.17 -11.47
CA GLY A 380 -5.44 -2.73 -10.12
C GLY A 380 -4.02 -2.23 -9.94
N GLY A 381 -3.59 -2.06 -8.69
CA GLY A 381 -2.26 -1.56 -8.40
C GLY A 381 -1.71 -2.00 -7.04
N MET A 382 -0.41 -1.77 -6.86
CA MET A 382 0.34 -2.07 -5.64
C MET A 382 0.91 -0.78 -5.09
N LEU A 383 0.38 -0.34 -3.95
CA LEU A 383 0.79 0.91 -3.31
C LEU A 383 2.27 0.88 -2.92
N PHE A 384 3.02 1.85 -3.30
CA PHE A 384 4.34 2.14 -2.77
C PHE A 384 4.19 3.20 -1.66
N ALA A 385 4.39 2.85 -0.35
CA ALA A 385 4.77 1.56 0.17
C ALA A 385 4.06 1.28 1.52
N PHE A 386 4.26 0.10 2.11
CA PHE A 386 3.67 -0.20 3.41
C PHE A 386 4.31 0.60 4.54
N MET A 387 5.62 0.77 4.54
CA MET A 387 6.37 1.50 5.58
C MET A 387 7.29 2.56 5.00
N ASP A 388 7.59 3.58 5.80
CA ASP A 388 8.58 4.60 5.45
C ASP A 388 9.97 3.99 5.27
N GLU A 389 10.70 4.45 4.26
CA GLU A 389 12.01 3.93 3.89
C GLU A 389 13.11 4.98 4.06
N TRP A 390 13.61 5.14 5.29
CA TRP A 390 14.56 6.20 5.63
C TRP A 390 15.88 6.16 4.85
N PHE A 391 16.23 5.04 4.24
CA PHE A 391 17.45 4.92 3.45
C PHE A 391 17.36 5.60 2.09
N LYS A 392 16.17 5.91 1.63
CA LYS A 392 15.95 6.55 0.34
C LYS A 392 16.35 8.03 0.35
N ARG A 393 16.65 8.52 -0.82
CA ARG A 393 17.08 9.89 -1.06
C ARG A 393 16.22 10.51 -2.13
N THR A 394 15.98 11.81 -2.00
CA THR A 394 15.28 12.60 -3.00
C THR A 394 16.24 13.59 -3.63
N TRP A 395 16.19 13.78 -4.92
CA TRP A 395 17.10 14.72 -5.63
C TRP A 395 17.12 16.14 -5.02
N VAL A 396 15.97 16.60 -4.47
CA VAL A 396 15.87 17.90 -3.80
C VAL A 396 16.77 18.00 -2.58
N THR A 397 16.95 16.91 -1.84
CA THR A 397 17.75 16.84 -0.61
C THR A 397 19.03 16.04 -0.77
N ASP A 398 19.24 15.40 -1.93
CA ASP A 398 20.30 14.40 -2.16
C ASP A 398 21.70 14.92 -1.81
N ALA A 399 22.02 16.13 -2.20
CA ALA A 399 23.32 16.75 -1.92
C ALA A 399 23.58 17.01 -0.42
N PHE A 400 22.53 16.97 0.40
CA PHE A 400 22.57 17.29 1.83
C PHE A 400 22.18 16.09 2.70
N ASP A 401 21.64 15.04 2.12
CA ASP A 401 21.34 13.80 2.79
C ASP A 401 22.61 13.00 3.06
N TYR A 402 23.12 13.08 4.25
CA TYR A 402 24.39 12.51 4.65
C TYR A 402 24.23 11.45 5.75
N PRO A 403 24.98 10.39 5.76
CA PRO A 403 25.93 9.90 4.74
C PRO A 403 25.21 9.29 3.53
N ALA A 404 25.80 9.45 2.34
CA ALA A 404 25.22 8.95 1.10
C ALA A 404 25.01 7.42 1.07
N SER A 405 25.84 6.66 1.81
CA SER A 405 25.76 5.19 1.89
C SER A 405 24.70 4.68 2.89
N ARG A 406 24.03 5.54 3.57
CA ARG A 406 22.95 5.37 4.55
C ARG A 406 22.75 4.00 5.23
N ARG A 407 23.31 3.89 6.42
CA ARG A 407 22.64 3.25 7.55
C ARG A 407 21.89 4.35 8.30
N ILE A 408 20.58 4.25 8.40
CA ILE A 408 19.73 5.39 8.69
C ILE A 408 19.45 5.51 10.15
N LEU A 409 19.84 6.64 10.70
CA LEU A 409 19.77 6.93 12.10
C LEU A 409 18.98 8.22 12.40
N TRP A 410 18.42 8.85 11.39
CA TRP A 410 17.52 9.98 11.53
C TRP A 410 16.58 10.02 10.32
N HIS A 411 15.42 10.62 10.50
CA HIS A 411 14.40 10.71 9.48
C HIS A 411 14.38 12.12 8.88
N ASN A 412 14.50 12.19 7.56
CA ASN A 412 14.30 13.43 6.85
C ASN A 412 12.85 13.56 6.38
N ILE A 413 12.01 14.15 7.24
CA ILE A 413 10.58 14.35 6.95
C ILE A 413 10.34 15.25 5.73
N THR A 414 11.36 15.95 5.24
CA THR A 414 11.24 16.78 4.03
C THR A 414 11.58 16.01 2.75
N ALA A 415 12.23 14.84 2.85
CA ALA A 415 12.60 14.02 1.70
C ALA A 415 11.40 13.18 1.24
N ALA A 416 10.94 13.40 0.01
CA ALA A 416 9.79 12.71 -0.56
C ALA A 416 9.94 11.18 -0.49
N GLU A 417 11.05 10.64 -0.98
CA GLU A 417 11.30 9.21 -1.07
C GLU A 417 11.30 8.47 0.28
N GLN A 418 11.51 9.16 1.39
CA GLN A 418 11.49 8.54 2.72
C GLN A 418 10.09 8.35 3.31
N ASN A 419 9.05 9.00 2.75
CA ASN A 419 7.77 9.22 3.40
C ASN A 419 6.57 8.59 2.69
N PHE A 420 6.79 7.56 1.88
CA PHE A 420 5.71 6.87 1.14
C PHE A 420 4.87 5.94 2.01
N GLY A 421 5.39 5.52 3.16
CA GLY A 421 4.76 4.51 4.01
C GLY A 421 3.37 4.88 4.52
N LEU A 422 2.59 3.86 4.83
CA LEU A 422 1.38 3.94 5.67
C LEU A 422 1.73 3.76 7.15
N ILE A 423 2.84 3.09 7.42
CA ILE A 423 3.47 2.95 8.73
C ILE A 423 4.71 3.83 8.76
N GLY A 424 4.78 4.70 9.74
CA GLY A 424 5.96 5.50 10.04
C GLY A 424 6.73 4.94 11.23
N PHE A 425 7.89 5.53 11.49
CA PHE A 425 8.72 5.22 12.65
C PHE A 425 8.97 6.51 13.42
N ARG A 426 8.73 6.51 14.71
CA ARG A 426 8.89 7.70 15.55
C ARG A 426 9.70 7.37 16.79
N SER A 427 10.33 8.42 17.35
CA SER A 427 10.91 8.38 18.69
C SER A 427 10.26 9.46 19.55
N GLU A 428 10.16 9.19 20.84
CA GLU A 428 9.72 10.21 21.79
C GLU A 428 10.80 11.30 21.95
N SER A 429 10.37 12.51 22.23
CA SER A 429 11.22 13.66 22.58
C SER A 429 11.08 13.96 24.06
N ASP A 430 12.19 13.95 24.76
CA ASP A 430 12.25 14.47 26.14
C ASP A 430 12.39 16.00 26.09
N ILE A 431 11.24 16.71 26.09
CA ILE A 431 11.24 18.16 26.12
C ILE A 431 11.41 18.63 27.56
N GLU A 432 12.59 19.15 27.88
CA GLU A 432 12.96 19.57 29.23
C GLU A 432 13.09 21.10 29.34
N LEU A 433 12.93 21.59 30.56
CA LEU A 433 13.18 22.99 30.87
C LEU A 433 14.65 23.37 30.56
N PHE A 434 14.83 24.28 29.60
CA PHE A 434 16.14 24.67 29.15
C PHE A 434 16.59 26.01 29.77
N GLU A 435 15.69 27.02 29.82
CA GLU A 435 15.96 28.31 30.49
C GLU A 435 14.68 28.82 31.16
N ASP A 436 14.80 29.33 32.36
CA ASP A 436 13.72 29.94 33.16
C ASP A 436 13.95 31.44 33.28
N TYR A 437 13.03 32.23 32.77
CA TYR A 437 13.09 33.70 32.84
C TYR A 437 12.24 34.29 33.98
N GLY A 438 11.56 33.42 34.73
CA GLY A 438 10.74 33.76 35.89
C GLY A 438 9.26 34.02 35.56
N GLU A 439 8.38 33.71 36.49
CA GLU A 439 6.91 33.81 36.38
C GLU A 439 6.38 35.19 36.00
N ASP A 440 7.13 36.25 36.32
CA ASP A 440 6.75 37.63 35.98
C ASP A 440 7.20 38.07 34.58
N SER A 441 8.02 37.29 33.94
CA SER A 441 8.49 37.58 32.59
C SER A 441 7.39 37.30 31.56
N ARG A 442 7.36 38.04 30.44
CA ARG A 442 6.38 37.82 29.37
C ARG A 442 6.61 36.49 28.66
N ILE A 443 7.86 36.09 28.47
CA ILE A 443 8.28 34.72 28.23
C ILE A 443 8.73 34.15 29.56
N GLN A 444 8.05 33.16 30.07
CA GLN A 444 8.37 32.58 31.38
C GLN A 444 9.51 31.59 31.28
N ASN A 445 9.47 30.72 30.29
CA ASN A 445 10.51 29.74 30.05
C ASN A 445 10.55 29.27 28.60
N ILE A 446 11.66 28.64 28.26
CA ILE A 446 11.83 27.83 27.05
C ILE A 446 12.19 26.41 27.48
N LYS A 447 11.48 25.42 26.92
CA LYS A 447 11.85 24.03 26.97
C LYS A 447 12.31 23.58 25.59
N VAL A 448 13.26 22.66 25.54
CA VAL A 448 13.85 22.14 24.30
C VAL A 448 13.98 20.64 24.39
N GLY A 449 13.70 19.98 23.29
CA GLY A 449 13.89 18.56 23.10
C GLY A 449 14.23 18.26 21.65
N SER A 450 14.57 17.04 21.37
CA SER A 450 14.84 16.59 20.01
C SER A 450 14.56 15.10 19.86
N ASN A 451 14.24 14.71 18.65
CA ASN A 451 14.05 13.32 18.28
C ASN A 451 14.67 13.06 16.90
N TYR A 452 14.37 11.90 16.30
CA TYR A 452 14.93 11.52 15.01
C TYR A 452 14.42 12.38 13.85
N ASP A 453 13.29 13.09 14.02
CA ASP A 453 12.61 13.87 12.99
C ASP A 453 12.81 15.38 13.17
N PHE A 454 12.81 15.87 14.42
CA PHE A 454 12.65 17.28 14.74
C PHE A 454 13.54 17.78 15.87
N LEU A 455 13.87 19.07 15.81
CA LEU A 455 14.11 19.89 16.97
C LEU A 455 12.76 20.38 17.50
N GLU A 456 12.50 20.20 18.79
CA GLU A 456 11.24 20.58 19.43
C GLU A 456 11.46 21.65 20.50
N ILE A 457 10.62 22.68 20.50
CA ILE A 457 10.71 23.82 21.38
C ILE A 457 9.32 24.13 21.94
N GLU A 458 9.20 24.32 23.24
CA GLU A 458 7.98 24.81 23.87
C GLU A 458 8.29 26.16 24.56
N LEU A 459 7.56 27.20 24.22
CA LEU A 459 7.60 28.51 24.88
C LEU A 459 6.38 28.65 25.78
N SER A 460 6.60 29.02 27.05
CA SER A 460 5.52 29.41 27.97
C SER A 460 5.47 30.92 28.08
N LEU A 461 4.33 31.50 27.80
CA LEU A 461 4.08 32.94 27.89
C LEU A 461 3.32 33.26 29.18
N LYS A 462 3.44 34.47 29.69
CA LYS A 462 2.60 34.93 30.79
C LYS A 462 1.12 35.12 30.40
N GLN A 463 0.87 35.38 29.14
CA GLN A 463 -0.45 35.58 28.56
C GLN A 463 -0.44 35.07 27.11
N PRO A 464 -1.60 34.66 26.56
CA PRO A 464 -1.70 34.28 25.18
C PRO A 464 -1.14 35.31 24.19
N LEU A 465 -0.67 34.86 23.05
CA LEU A 465 -0.19 35.69 21.97
C LEU A 465 -1.36 36.48 21.36
N ASP A 466 -1.38 37.79 21.55
CA ASP A 466 -2.45 38.66 21.05
C ASP A 466 -2.24 39.04 19.57
N ILE A 467 -3.34 39.33 18.88
CA ILE A 467 -3.31 40.02 17.59
C ILE A 467 -3.21 41.52 17.86
N PRO A 468 -2.25 42.25 17.37
CA PRO A 468 -1.29 42.01 16.27
C PRO A 468 0.15 41.67 16.70
N ASP A 469 0.35 41.11 17.87
CA ASP A 469 1.68 40.82 18.37
C ASP A 469 2.44 39.84 17.48
N GLU A 470 3.74 39.96 17.47
CA GLU A 470 4.68 39.02 16.86
C GLU A 470 5.77 38.62 17.82
N LEU A 471 6.18 37.35 17.70
CA LEU A 471 7.31 36.78 18.43
C LEU A 471 8.38 36.38 17.41
N TRP A 472 9.61 36.69 17.70
CA TRP A 472 10.77 36.25 16.94
C TRP A 472 11.61 35.31 17.79
N LEU A 473 11.89 34.12 17.27
CA LEU A 473 12.82 33.15 17.82
C LEU A 473 13.98 33.00 16.84
N THR A 474 15.19 33.34 17.26
CA THR A 474 16.39 33.16 16.45
C THR A 474 17.19 31.97 16.92
N LEU A 475 17.82 31.26 15.98
CA LEU A 475 18.60 30.06 16.22
C LEU A 475 20.02 30.26 15.66
N ASP A 476 21.00 30.05 16.51
CA ASP A 476 22.40 29.92 16.17
C ASP A 476 22.72 28.41 16.12
N THR A 477 22.74 27.83 14.94
CA THR A 477 22.86 26.40 14.71
C THR A 477 24.23 25.96 14.27
N TYR A 478 25.06 26.89 13.77
CA TYR A 478 26.31 26.56 13.10
C TYR A 478 27.52 26.76 14.02
N LEU A 479 28.08 27.96 14.06
CA LEU A 479 29.22 28.31 14.89
C LEU A 479 29.00 29.70 15.51
N PRO A 480 29.40 29.95 16.77
CA PRO A 480 29.10 31.20 17.46
C PRO A 480 29.59 32.49 16.79
N GLU A 481 30.64 32.39 15.97
CA GLU A 481 31.24 33.50 15.26
C GLU A 481 30.60 33.80 13.91
N VAL A 482 29.78 32.91 13.40
CA VAL A 482 29.12 33.00 12.08
C VAL A 482 27.68 33.44 12.25
N GLY A 483 26.97 33.74 11.17
CA GLY A 483 25.60 34.25 11.19
C GLY A 483 25.49 35.75 11.30
N GLU A 484 24.27 36.24 11.50
CA GLU A 484 23.95 37.64 11.60
C GLU A 484 23.79 38.11 13.04
N SER A 485 24.27 39.32 13.35
CA SER A 485 24.04 40.00 14.62
C SER A 485 22.82 40.92 14.63
N ILE A 486 22.12 41.02 13.48
CA ILE A 486 20.90 41.82 13.32
C ILE A 486 19.80 40.92 12.80
N ALA A 487 18.72 40.84 13.55
CA ALA A 487 17.54 40.03 13.16
C ALA A 487 16.79 40.65 11.97
N PRO A 488 15.90 39.90 11.28
CA PRO A 488 15.11 40.41 10.16
C PRO A 488 14.29 41.68 10.50
N ASN A 489 13.86 41.83 11.73
CA ASN A 489 13.13 43.01 12.23
C ASN A 489 14.01 44.19 12.62
N GLY A 490 15.34 44.09 12.45
CA GLY A 490 16.30 45.13 12.76
C GLY A 490 16.82 45.14 14.19
N ASP A 491 16.39 44.25 15.07
CA ASP A 491 16.89 44.15 16.44
C ASP A 491 18.32 43.58 16.46
N VAL A 492 19.13 44.13 17.37
CA VAL A 492 20.49 43.60 17.64
C VAL A 492 20.38 42.34 18.49
N LEU A 493 20.92 41.23 17.99
CA LEU A 493 20.93 39.96 18.68
C LEU A 493 22.07 39.85 19.69
N PRO A 494 21.88 39.12 20.80
CA PRO A 494 22.93 38.87 21.79
C PRO A 494 24.00 37.93 21.27
N THR A 495 23.60 37.02 20.37
CA THR A 495 24.45 36.05 19.65
C THR A 495 24.19 36.17 18.17
N ARG A 496 25.16 35.78 17.34
CA ARG A 496 24.91 35.64 15.90
C ARG A 496 23.97 34.48 15.66
N SER A 497 23.13 34.55 14.64
CA SER A 497 22.16 33.49 14.31
C SER A 497 22.08 33.29 12.82
N GLU A 498 21.86 32.05 12.41
CA GLU A 498 21.64 31.68 11.01
C GLU A 498 20.16 31.66 10.64
N PHE A 499 19.29 31.33 11.61
CA PHE A 499 17.84 31.21 11.38
C PHE A 499 17.06 32.15 12.30
N ALA A 500 15.90 32.60 11.79
CA ALA A 500 14.93 33.40 12.55
C ALA A 500 13.51 32.95 12.23
N LEU A 501 12.76 32.53 13.21
CA LEU A 501 11.35 32.16 13.11
C LEU A 501 10.47 33.31 13.61
N GLN A 502 9.67 33.88 12.71
CA GLN A 502 8.60 34.82 13.04
C GLN A 502 7.31 34.06 13.32
N ILE A 503 6.70 34.27 14.46
CA ILE A 503 5.40 33.69 14.83
C ILE A 503 4.42 34.84 15.08
N LYS A 504 3.30 34.80 14.34
CA LYS A 504 2.12 35.63 14.54
C LYS A 504 0.93 34.72 14.84
N ASN A 505 -0.19 35.26 15.29
CA ASN A 505 -1.32 34.46 15.67
C ASN A 505 -1.82 33.49 14.55
N TYR A 506 -1.60 33.82 13.26
CA TYR A 506 -2.09 33.02 12.12
C TYR A 506 -1.00 32.72 11.09
N SER A 507 0.24 32.94 11.37
CA SER A 507 1.35 32.63 10.45
C SER A 507 2.66 32.39 11.16
N ALA A 508 3.43 31.48 10.63
CA ALA A 508 4.81 31.24 11.07
C ALA A 508 5.72 31.23 9.85
N THR A 509 6.82 31.99 9.92
CA THR A 509 7.76 32.11 8.80
C THR A 509 9.19 31.93 9.28
N LEU A 510 9.88 30.96 8.74
CA LEU A 510 11.29 30.68 9.00
C LEU A 510 12.16 31.37 7.94
N TYR A 511 13.10 32.14 8.42
CA TYR A 511 14.11 32.86 7.63
C TYR A 511 15.49 32.24 7.85
N VAL A 512 16.31 32.31 6.82
CA VAL A 512 17.75 31.98 6.86
C VAL A 512 18.56 33.15 6.40
N THR A 513 19.76 33.35 6.97
CA THR A 513 20.68 34.42 6.50
C THR A 513 21.14 34.12 5.06
N GLU A 514 21.31 35.14 4.24
CA GLU A 514 21.79 34.95 2.85
C GLU A 514 23.14 34.22 2.81
N SER A 515 23.99 34.44 3.78
CA SER A 515 25.30 33.77 3.87
C SER A 515 25.24 32.30 4.18
N TYR A 516 24.15 31.78 4.71
CA TYR A 516 23.92 30.38 5.07
C TYR A 516 22.72 29.77 4.35
N ASP A 517 22.20 30.43 3.32
CA ASP A 517 21.10 29.94 2.48
C ASP A 517 21.63 28.90 1.47
N LEU A 518 22.11 27.75 1.97
CA LEU A 518 22.81 26.76 1.19
C LEU A 518 21.87 26.00 0.25
N TYR A 519 20.66 25.67 0.66
CA TYR A 519 19.64 25.09 -0.21
C TYR A 519 19.24 26.05 -1.32
N GLY A 520 19.01 27.32 -0.98
CA GLY A 520 18.68 28.37 -1.95
C GLY A 520 19.80 28.58 -2.98
N ILE A 521 21.06 28.49 -2.56
CA ILE A 521 22.20 28.58 -3.47
C ILE A 521 22.32 27.35 -4.35
N TYR A 522 22.23 26.16 -3.80
CA TYR A 522 22.31 24.89 -4.54
C TYR A 522 21.22 24.79 -5.61
N HIS A 523 20.01 25.15 -5.27
CA HIS A 523 18.86 25.13 -6.18
C HIS A 523 18.72 26.41 -7.02
N HIS A 524 19.75 27.23 -7.11
CA HIS A 524 19.80 28.44 -7.95
C HIS A 524 18.69 29.49 -7.68
N VAL A 525 18.09 29.50 -6.48
CA VAL A 525 17.12 30.51 -6.07
C VAL A 525 17.77 31.68 -5.34
N SER A 526 19.05 31.56 -4.99
CA SER A 526 19.90 32.61 -4.46
C SER A 526 20.93 33.09 -5.51
N ALA A 527 21.58 34.23 -5.24
CA ALA A 527 22.47 34.87 -6.23
C ALA A 527 23.63 33.99 -6.68
N PRO A 528 23.90 33.86 -7.98
CA PRO A 528 25.03 33.12 -8.50
C PRO A 528 26.37 33.61 -7.91
N GLY A 529 27.31 32.70 -7.70
CA GLY A 529 28.64 33.00 -7.15
C GLY A 529 28.72 33.12 -5.64
N GLN A 530 27.61 32.92 -4.95
CA GLN A 530 27.56 32.82 -3.48
C GLN A 530 27.50 31.35 -3.00
N LEU A 531 27.69 30.44 -3.89
CA LEU A 531 27.64 29.01 -3.61
C LEU A 531 28.51 28.66 -2.40
N TYR A 532 27.95 28.00 -1.42
CA TYR A 532 28.60 27.60 -0.17
C TYR A 532 29.30 28.74 0.58
N LYS A 533 28.72 29.90 0.58
CA LYS A 533 29.27 31.09 1.24
C LYS A 533 28.85 31.13 2.70
N THR A 534 29.64 30.53 3.55
CA THR A 534 29.55 30.73 5.00
C THR A 534 30.51 31.84 5.40
N THR A 535 30.03 33.04 5.60
CA THR A 535 30.85 34.20 6.04
C THR A 535 30.14 34.91 7.16
N VAL A 536 30.95 35.41 8.13
CA VAL A 536 30.47 36.33 9.15
C VAL A 536 29.98 37.57 8.46
N THR A 537 28.70 37.93 8.67
CA THR A 537 28.11 39.13 8.11
C THR A 537 27.52 40.00 9.22
N ASN A 538 27.24 41.29 8.91
CA ASN A 538 26.51 42.18 9.80
C ASN A 538 25.49 42.94 8.97
N GLY A 539 24.20 42.60 9.13
CA GLY A 539 23.12 43.23 8.42
C GLY A 539 22.97 42.75 6.98
N ALA A 540 23.37 41.52 6.70
CA ALA A 540 23.02 40.85 5.45
C ALA A 540 21.50 40.60 5.34
N PRO A 541 20.97 40.51 4.13
CA PRO A 541 19.56 40.16 3.95
C PRO A 541 19.24 38.79 4.54
N TRP A 542 18.01 38.65 4.97
CA TRP A 542 17.40 37.39 5.36
C TRP A 542 16.46 36.94 4.27
N ASN A 543 16.54 35.64 3.90
CA ASN A 543 15.67 35.01 2.94
C ASN A 543 14.67 34.10 3.68
N ILE A 544 13.44 34.02 3.17
CA ILE A 544 12.56 32.90 3.59
C ILE A 544 13.23 31.62 3.12
N VAL A 545 13.29 30.59 3.97
CA VAL A 545 13.81 29.27 3.57
C VAL A 545 13.04 28.79 2.36
N ARG A 546 13.72 28.50 1.28
CA ARG A 546 13.13 28.18 -0.02
C ARG A 546 13.96 27.17 -0.78
N TRP A 547 13.28 26.32 -1.50
CA TRP A 547 13.87 25.27 -2.33
C TRP A 547 13.31 25.37 -3.75
N ARG A 548 13.87 24.65 -4.68
CA ARG A 548 13.36 24.50 -6.04
C ARG A 548 12.73 23.13 -6.19
N ASN A 549 11.64 23.01 -6.96
CA ASN A 549 10.92 21.77 -7.08
C ASN A 549 11.55 20.77 -8.05
N ASN A 550 11.93 21.25 -9.23
CA ASN A 550 12.72 20.49 -10.19
C ASN A 550 13.56 21.45 -11.03
N ASP A 551 14.52 20.92 -11.78
CA ASP A 551 15.42 21.73 -12.61
C ASP A 551 14.68 22.48 -13.71
N TYR A 552 13.53 22.00 -14.09
CA TYR A 552 12.79 22.47 -15.25
C TYR A 552 11.78 23.55 -14.93
N HIS A 553 11.02 23.40 -13.88
CA HIS A 553 10.09 24.42 -13.42
C HIS A 553 10.81 25.38 -12.49
N SER A 554 10.89 26.64 -12.91
CA SER A 554 11.45 27.73 -12.07
C SER A 554 10.62 28.04 -10.82
N SER A 555 9.66 27.17 -10.46
CA SER A 555 8.82 27.34 -9.29
C SER A 555 9.58 27.13 -8.01
N VAL A 556 9.56 28.14 -7.17
CA VAL A 556 10.20 28.15 -5.86
C VAL A 556 9.23 27.66 -4.83
N GLN A 557 9.68 26.71 -4.01
CA GLN A 557 9.00 26.19 -2.85
C GLN A 557 9.43 26.98 -1.60
N TYR A 558 8.53 27.75 -1.00
CA TYR A 558 8.83 28.49 0.22
C TYR A 558 8.66 27.62 1.46
N MET A 559 9.63 26.76 1.70
CA MET A 559 9.64 25.83 2.84
C MET A 559 9.57 26.51 4.20
N GLY A 560 10.02 27.75 4.28
CA GLY A 560 9.93 28.57 5.49
C GLY A 560 8.53 29.12 5.77
N GLN A 561 7.57 28.99 4.88
CA GLN A 561 6.15 29.27 5.18
C GLN A 561 5.58 28.08 5.93
N LEU A 562 5.76 28.08 7.26
CA LEU A 562 5.43 26.95 8.11
C LEU A 562 3.94 26.88 8.41
N GLN A 563 3.40 25.66 8.48
CA GLN A 563 2.04 25.46 8.92
C GLN A 563 1.89 25.76 10.40
N LEU A 564 0.92 26.62 10.73
CA LEU A 564 0.57 26.99 12.09
C LEU A 564 -0.84 26.48 12.40
N ASN A 565 -0.99 25.81 13.51
CA ASN A 565 -2.25 25.29 14.00
C ASN A 565 -2.60 25.90 15.38
N HIS A 566 -3.88 25.90 15.68
CA HIS A 566 -4.42 26.15 17.02
C HIS A 566 -5.02 24.86 17.56
N THR A 567 -4.88 24.57 18.84
CA THR A 567 -5.39 23.32 19.43
C THR A 567 -6.90 23.10 19.29
N SER A 568 -7.64 24.12 18.88
CA SER A 568 -9.07 23.97 18.54
C SER A 568 -9.32 23.33 17.18
N VAL A 569 -8.28 23.11 16.38
CA VAL A 569 -8.33 22.51 15.04
C VAL A 569 -7.70 21.12 15.09
N THR A 570 -8.17 20.22 14.22
CA THR A 570 -7.59 18.87 14.09
C THR A 570 -6.09 18.95 13.78
N PRO A 571 -5.23 18.25 14.53
CA PRO A 571 -3.79 18.22 14.26
C PRO A 571 -3.49 17.68 12.86
N ASN A 572 -2.45 18.25 12.24
CA ASN A 572 -1.97 17.87 10.92
C ASN A 572 -0.50 17.44 11.00
N SER A 573 -0.08 16.46 10.21
CA SER A 573 1.30 15.99 10.24
C SER A 573 2.34 17.04 9.79
N LYS A 574 1.90 18.12 9.14
CA LYS A 574 2.74 19.27 8.74
C LYS A 574 2.70 20.44 9.73
N ASP A 575 1.95 20.36 10.83
CA ASP A 575 1.92 21.44 11.81
C ASP A 575 3.32 21.66 12.41
N ALA A 576 3.92 22.79 12.08
CA ALA A 576 5.24 23.17 12.59
C ALA A 576 5.17 24.00 13.86
N VAL A 577 4.12 24.81 13.98
CA VAL A 577 3.85 25.65 15.14
C VAL A 577 2.42 25.39 15.61
N THR A 578 2.27 25.13 16.89
CA THR A 578 0.94 24.97 17.52
C THR A 578 0.81 25.96 18.66
N ILE A 579 -0.26 26.75 18.64
CA ILE A 579 -0.57 27.72 19.70
C ILE A 579 -1.71 27.15 20.57
N HIS A 580 -1.43 26.98 21.85
CA HIS A 580 -2.38 26.55 22.85
C HIS A 580 -2.37 27.52 24.03
N ASP A 581 -3.36 28.39 24.12
CA ASP A 581 -3.46 29.41 25.14
C ASP A 581 -2.15 30.22 25.30
N ASP A 582 -1.46 30.06 26.41
CA ASP A 582 -0.20 30.72 26.73
C ASP A 582 1.05 29.91 26.35
N LYS A 583 0.89 28.82 25.60
CA LYS A 583 1.97 27.96 25.13
C LYS A 583 2.08 27.97 23.61
N ILE A 584 3.31 27.96 23.14
CA ILE A 584 3.66 27.82 21.73
C ILE A 584 4.59 26.62 21.59
N SER A 585 4.12 25.57 20.93
CA SER A 585 4.93 24.41 20.59
C SER A 585 5.43 24.56 19.16
N ILE A 586 6.71 24.31 18.95
CA ILE A 586 7.42 24.46 17.68
C ILE A 586 8.15 23.15 17.42
N ARG A 587 8.03 22.59 16.22
CA ARG A 587 8.86 21.48 15.74
C ARG A 587 9.45 21.85 14.37
N LEU A 588 10.76 21.81 14.29
CA LEU A 588 11.49 22.13 13.08
C LEU A 588 12.18 20.88 12.54
N PRO A 589 11.86 20.42 11.32
CA PRO A 589 12.62 19.37 10.67
C PRO A 589 14.10 19.74 10.61
N TRP A 590 14.96 18.80 10.90
CA TRP A 590 16.40 19.03 10.95
C TRP A 590 16.97 19.62 9.66
N SER A 591 16.48 19.17 8.51
CA SER A 591 16.90 19.69 7.21
C SER A 591 16.56 21.16 6.97
N LEU A 592 15.44 21.67 7.54
CA LEU A 592 15.06 23.09 7.38
C LEU A 592 15.98 24.06 8.14
N ILE A 593 16.74 23.55 9.08
CA ILE A 593 17.74 24.33 9.83
C ILE A 593 19.17 23.85 9.55
N ASN A 594 19.38 23.31 8.34
CA ASN A 594 20.64 22.89 7.75
C ASN A 594 21.40 21.79 8.50
N PHE A 595 20.74 20.96 9.31
CA PHE A 595 21.34 19.72 9.81
C PHE A 595 21.32 18.66 8.73
N VAL A 596 22.46 17.99 8.54
CA VAL A 596 22.64 16.90 7.55
C VAL A 596 22.81 15.54 8.21
N ALA A 597 23.26 15.52 9.47
CA ALA A 597 23.32 14.33 10.31
C ALA A 597 23.14 14.75 11.78
N PRO A 598 21.90 15.02 12.21
CA PRO A 598 21.62 15.42 13.59
C PRO A 598 22.05 14.36 14.59
N ASN A 599 22.02 13.09 14.21
CA ASN A 599 22.53 11.97 15.02
C ASN A 599 24.01 12.08 15.37
N GLU A 600 24.80 12.88 14.61
CA GLU A 600 26.24 13.12 14.81
C GLU A 600 26.56 14.57 15.14
N LEU A 601 25.57 15.43 15.41
CA LEU A 601 25.73 16.88 15.58
C LEU A 601 26.35 17.55 14.35
N LYS A 602 26.00 17.12 13.14
CA LYS A 602 26.55 17.65 11.91
C LYS A 602 25.58 18.57 11.19
N VAL A 603 26.09 19.70 10.80
CA VAL A 603 25.41 20.72 9.99
C VAL A 603 26.10 20.88 8.64
N MET A 604 25.38 21.44 7.68
CA MET A 604 25.97 21.84 6.40
C MET A 604 27.12 22.79 6.59
N HIS A 605 28.16 22.57 5.79
CA HIS A 605 29.29 23.45 5.67
C HIS A 605 29.56 23.80 4.21
N GLY A 606 29.61 25.08 3.90
CA GLY A 606 29.89 25.51 2.53
C GLY A 606 31.38 25.49 2.22
N ASN A 607 31.77 24.70 1.24
CA ASN A 607 33.14 24.67 0.73
C ASN A 607 33.23 25.40 -0.62
N LYS A 608 33.79 26.62 -0.59
CA LYS A 608 33.98 27.42 -1.81
C LYS A 608 34.95 26.82 -2.81
N ALA A 609 35.92 26.03 -2.33
CA ALA A 609 37.00 25.54 -3.17
C ALA A 609 36.53 24.36 -4.04
N THR A 610 35.67 23.52 -3.53
CA THR A 610 35.21 22.30 -4.18
C THR A 610 33.85 22.46 -4.85
N GLY A 611 33.04 23.45 -4.43
CA GLY A 611 31.66 23.60 -4.87
C GLY A 611 30.73 22.48 -4.37
N ILE A 612 31.21 21.66 -3.44
CA ILE A 612 30.48 20.51 -2.87
C ILE A 612 30.05 20.87 -1.47
N SER A 613 28.86 20.40 -1.07
CA SER A 613 28.46 20.46 0.32
C SER A 613 29.34 19.54 1.16
N GLU A 614 29.79 20.04 2.28
CA GLU A 614 30.52 19.30 3.30
C GLU A 614 29.76 19.42 4.60
N ASP A 615 30.03 18.53 5.53
CA ASP A 615 29.53 18.65 6.90
C ASP A 615 30.59 19.19 7.86
N THR A 616 30.12 19.75 8.97
CA THR A 616 30.97 20.09 10.10
C THR A 616 30.21 19.89 11.39
N LEU A 617 30.94 19.68 12.49
CA LEU A 617 30.34 19.53 13.80
C LEU A 617 29.87 20.91 14.30
N THR A 618 28.68 20.94 14.89
CA THR A 618 28.21 22.06 15.71
C THR A 618 28.43 21.76 17.19
N ASP A 619 28.54 22.80 18.00
CA ASP A 619 28.57 22.72 19.46
C ASP A 619 27.18 22.89 20.10
N GLY A 620 26.12 22.76 19.30
CA GLY A 620 24.73 22.85 19.71
C GLY A 620 24.01 24.08 19.19
N ILE A 621 22.84 24.37 19.76
CA ILE A 621 21.95 25.44 19.32
C ILE A 621 21.73 26.43 20.45
N SER A 622 21.94 27.73 20.20
CA SER A 622 21.49 28.77 21.14
C SER A 622 20.29 29.54 20.58
N PHE A 623 19.51 30.09 21.50
CA PHE A 623 18.25 30.73 21.18
C PHE A 623 18.21 32.15 21.71
N ALA A 624 17.61 33.06 20.93
CA ALA A 624 17.17 34.33 21.43
C ALA A 624 15.71 34.59 21.04
N ILE A 625 14.92 35.15 21.94
CA ILE A 625 13.50 35.37 21.78
C ILE A 625 13.21 36.86 21.96
N LYS A 626 12.69 37.47 20.89
CA LYS A 626 12.17 38.83 20.96
C LYS A 626 10.66 38.82 21.03
N TYR A 627 10.09 39.31 22.11
CA TYR A 627 8.67 39.49 22.26
C TYR A 627 8.37 40.89 22.84
N LYS A 628 7.62 41.68 22.10
CA LYS A 628 7.33 43.10 22.39
C LYS A 628 8.63 43.89 22.55
N ASP A 629 8.82 44.57 23.64
CA ASP A 629 9.98 45.42 23.95
C ASP A 629 11.16 44.68 24.61
N ARG A 630 11.03 43.34 24.86
CA ARG A 630 12.04 42.55 25.57
C ARG A 630 12.71 41.52 24.68
N LEU A 631 13.99 41.34 24.92
CA LEU A 631 14.82 40.32 24.32
C LEU A 631 15.26 39.36 25.43
N TYR A 632 15.07 38.06 25.21
CA TYR A 632 15.49 36.96 26.07
C TYR A 632 16.55 36.17 25.33
N SER A 633 17.47 35.54 26.00
CA SER A 633 18.47 34.64 25.42
C SER A 633 18.76 33.49 26.36
N THR A 634 19.16 32.39 25.81
CA THR A 634 19.63 31.24 26.59
C THR A 634 21.06 31.48 27.07
N SER A 635 21.35 30.98 28.26
CA SER A 635 22.67 31.12 28.90
C SER A 635 23.68 30.09 28.39
N SER A 636 23.22 29.04 27.73
CA SER A 636 24.03 27.95 27.18
C SER A 636 23.46 27.51 25.79
N ARG A 637 24.21 26.67 25.12
CA ARG A 637 23.75 26.01 23.88
C ARG A 637 23.09 24.69 24.23
N TYR A 638 21.95 24.39 23.57
CA TYR A 638 21.29 23.12 23.66
C TYR A 638 22.11 22.09 22.87
N ILE A 639 22.49 21.01 23.52
CA ILE A 639 23.18 19.88 22.92
C ILE A 639 22.48 18.60 23.34
N TRP A 640 22.42 17.63 22.46
CA TRP A 640 21.77 16.33 22.69
C TRP A 640 22.77 15.18 22.56
N GLU A 641 22.40 14.00 23.06
CA GLU A 641 23.21 12.81 22.92
C GLU A 641 23.22 12.35 21.46
N THR A 642 24.40 12.04 20.96
CA THR A 642 24.53 11.43 19.61
C THR A 642 24.05 9.99 19.61
N TRP A 643 23.43 9.55 18.54
CA TRP A 643 22.90 8.20 18.37
C TRP A 643 23.44 7.48 17.13
N ASN A 644 24.71 7.65 16.81
CA ASN A 644 25.39 7.10 15.66
C ASN A 644 26.02 5.70 15.89
N LYS A 645 25.66 5.03 16.96
CA LYS A 645 26.21 3.72 17.29
C LYS A 645 25.48 2.63 16.47
N THR A 646 26.23 1.67 15.96
CA THR A 646 25.72 0.54 15.18
C THR A 646 24.67 -0.30 15.92
N ASP A 647 24.61 -0.21 17.24
CA ASP A 647 23.72 -0.97 18.11
C ASP A 647 22.42 -0.23 18.46
N VAL A 648 22.36 1.08 18.25
CA VAL A 648 21.22 1.93 18.63
C VAL A 648 19.96 1.58 17.84
N VAL A 649 20.13 1.10 16.67
CA VAL A 649 19.04 0.73 15.77
C VAL A 649 18.13 -0.35 16.28
N ARG A 650 18.62 -1.15 17.21
CA ARG A 650 17.83 -2.18 17.88
C ARG A 650 17.28 -1.70 19.21
N ASP A 651 17.51 -0.42 19.50
CA ASP A 651 16.99 0.19 20.71
C ASP A 651 15.48 0.34 20.58
N ALA A 652 14.78 0.01 21.65
CA ALA A 652 13.34 0.05 21.75
C ALA A 652 12.73 1.47 21.67
N THR A 653 13.53 2.47 21.36
CA THR A 653 13.12 3.87 21.31
C THR A 653 12.46 4.28 19.99
N ILE A 654 12.52 3.43 18.95
CA ILE A 654 11.82 3.66 17.68
C ILE A 654 10.55 2.84 17.67
N GLU A 655 9.40 3.52 17.63
CA GLU A 655 8.10 2.89 17.59
C GLU A 655 7.52 2.95 16.18
N GLU A 656 6.95 1.81 15.75
CA GLU A 656 6.11 1.75 14.55
C GLU A 656 4.78 2.45 14.85
N VAL A 657 4.41 3.43 14.05
CA VAL A 657 3.17 4.18 14.21
C VAL A 657 2.32 4.15 12.96
N TYR A 658 1.00 4.06 13.14
CA TYR A 658 0.07 4.25 12.03
C TYR A 658 0.05 5.72 11.63
N LYS A 659 0.36 6.00 10.36
CA LYS A 659 0.11 7.32 9.78
C LYS A 659 -1.40 7.52 9.56
N THR A 660 -1.87 8.75 9.52
CA THR A 660 -3.28 9.04 9.24
C THR A 660 -3.71 8.46 7.89
N SER A 661 -2.80 8.38 6.93
CA SER A 661 -3.03 7.75 5.63
C SER A 661 -3.42 6.28 5.70
N TYR A 662 -2.92 5.53 6.68
CA TYR A 662 -3.33 4.14 6.91
C TYR A 662 -4.84 4.05 7.19
N TRP A 663 -5.35 4.92 8.06
CA TRP A 663 -6.77 4.91 8.42
C TRP A 663 -7.66 5.36 7.27
N VAL A 664 -7.20 6.32 6.46
CA VAL A 664 -7.88 6.74 5.24
C VAL A 664 -7.94 5.59 4.24
N MET A 665 -6.83 4.88 4.03
CA MET A 665 -6.79 3.69 3.16
C MET A 665 -7.73 2.61 3.66
N LYS A 666 -7.66 2.27 4.96
CA LYS A 666 -8.53 1.26 5.59
C LYS A 666 -10.02 1.55 5.41
N ASP A 667 -10.42 2.80 5.57
CA ASP A 667 -11.83 3.22 5.41
C ASP A 667 -12.29 3.12 3.95
N ARG A 668 -11.42 3.52 3.02
CA ARG A 668 -11.79 3.76 1.63
C ARG A 668 -11.43 2.64 0.63
N LEU A 669 -10.57 1.69 0.98
CA LEU A 669 -10.30 0.53 0.13
C LEU A 669 -11.55 -0.35 -0.08
N THR A 670 -12.54 -0.25 0.80
CA THR A 670 -13.87 -0.87 0.62
C THR A 670 -14.63 -0.36 -0.60
N GLU A 671 -14.25 0.81 -1.16
CA GLU A 671 -14.81 1.33 -2.42
C GLU A 671 -14.46 0.45 -3.63
N PHE A 672 -13.45 -0.42 -3.52
CA PHE A 672 -12.93 -1.32 -4.55
C PHE A 672 -13.20 -2.78 -4.19
N ASN A 673 -14.41 -3.09 -3.74
CA ASN A 673 -14.79 -4.42 -3.28
C ASN A 673 -14.65 -5.47 -4.38
N ASN A 674 -13.96 -6.57 -4.09
CA ASN A 674 -14.01 -7.81 -4.86
C ASN A 674 -15.18 -8.66 -4.35
N LYS A 675 -15.73 -9.49 -5.21
CA LYS A 675 -16.73 -10.47 -4.80
C LYS A 675 -16.07 -11.61 -4.06
N ALA A 676 -16.74 -12.16 -3.08
CA ALA A 676 -16.32 -13.41 -2.44
C ALA A 676 -16.14 -14.52 -3.48
N ILE A 677 -15.17 -15.38 -3.26
CA ILE A 677 -14.91 -16.57 -4.07
C ILE A 677 -15.60 -17.76 -3.41
N ALA A 678 -16.75 -18.14 -3.97
CA ALA A 678 -17.47 -19.31 -3.55
C ALA A 678 -16.96 -20.56 -4.31
N VAL A 679 -16.46 -21.54 -3.60
CA VAL A 679 -15.84 -22.75 -4.14
C VAL A 679 -16.81 -23.93 -4.00
N HIS A 680 -16.88 -24.80 -5.01
CA HIS A 680 -17.77 -25.94 -5.00
C HIS A 680 -17.46 -26.94 -3.88
N ASP A 681 -18.54 -27.53 -3.31
CA ASP A 681 -18.45 -28.50 -2.24
C ASP A 681 -18.90 -29.89 -2.71
N SER A 682 -18.25 -30.94 -2.20
CA SER A 682 -18.71 -32.32 -2.30
C SER A 682 -18.80 -32.92 -0.91
N ILE A 683 -20.01 -33.23 -0.47
CA ILE A 683 -20.30 -33.73 0.87
C ILE A 683 -20.83 -35.12 0.83
N TYR A 684 -20.14 -36.05 1.50
CA TYR A 684 -20.56 -37.44 1.63
C TYR A 684 -21.37 -37.60 2.91
N LEU A 685 -22.64 -38.02 2.76
CA LEU A 685 -23.59 -38.21 3.84
C LEU A 685 -23.88 -39.69 4.01
N GLU A 686 -23.39 -40.34 5.07
CA GLU A 686 -23.61 -41.72 5.39
C GLU A 686 -24.24 -41.93 6.76
N GLY A 687 -25.36 -42.66 6.85
CA GLY A 687 -25.90 -43.03 8.14
C GLY A 687 -27.39 -43.35 8.13
N PRO A 688 -27.89 -44.01 9.17
CA PRO A 688 -29.32 -44.29 9.33
C PRO A 688 -30.13 -43.12 9.88
N ASN A 689 -29.46 -42.05 10.31
CA ASN A 689 -30.12 -40.93 10.98
C ASN A 689 -30.17 -39.71 10.07
N PHE A 690 -31.38 -39.30 9.74
CA PHE A 690 -31.67 -38.03 9.08
C PHE A 690 -32.63 -37.19 9.97
N PRO A 691 -32.58 -35.84 9.97
CA PRO A 691 -31.69 -35.00 9.17
C PRO A 691 -30.21 -35.15 9.55
N MET A 692 -29.32 -35.02 8.54
CA MET A 692 -27.90 -34.89 8.76
C MET A 692 -27.59 -33.44 9.02
N GLU A 693 -26.92 -33.21 10.14
CA GLU A 693 -26.48 -31.87 10.54
C GLU A 693 -25.00 -31.69 10.14
N VAL A 694 -24.69 -30.59 9.43
CA VAL A 694 -23.34 -30.20 9.08
C VAL A 694 -23.03 -28.91 9.82
N SER A 695 -21.95 -28.93 10.61
CA SER A 695 -21.55 -27.76 11.42
C SER A 695 -21.00 -26.63 10.54
N ALA A 696 -20.85 -25.41 11.07
CA ALA A 696 -20.22 -24.32 10.33
C ALA A 696 -18.74 -24.61 10.00
N GLU A 697 -18.04 -25.34 10.86
CA GLU A 697 -16.65 -25.74 10.65
C GLU A 697 -16.49 -26.72 9.48
N ASP A 698 -17.55 -27.47 9.16
CA ASP A 698 -17.63 -28.40 8.05
C ASP A 698 -18.66 -27.95 7.00
N GLY A 699 -19.13 -26.72 7.08
CA GLY A 699 -20.19 -26.17 6.26
C GLY A 699 -19.70 -25.64 4.91
N VAL A 700 -20.64 -25.09 4.14
CA VAL A 700 -20.39 -24.62 2.78
C VAL A 700 -19.42 -23.44 2.67
N LEU A 701 -19.15 -22.73 3.77
CA LEU A 701 -18.18 -21.62 3.77
C LEU A 701 -16.75 -22.04 4.14
N MET A 702 -16.49 -23.34 4.39
CA MET A 702 -15.21 -23.81 4.87
C MET A 702 -14.05 -23.55 3.87
N ASN A 703 -14.34 -23.67 2.58
CA ASN A 703 -13.39 -23.49 1.47
C ASN A 703 -13.63 -22.19 0.70
N ASP A 704 -14.65 -21.42 1.08
CA ASP A 704 -14.92 -20.10 0.53
C ASP A 704 -14.04 -19.05 1.17
N PHE A 705 -13.66 -18.02 0.40
CA PHE A 705 -12.83 -16.95 0.92
C PHE A 705 -13.15 -15.61 0.25
N ASP A 706 -12.70 -14.54 0.90
CA ASP A 706 -12.80 -13.19 0.39
C ASP A 706 -11.41 -12.55 0.30
N LEU A 707 -11.11 -11.95 -0.86
CA LEU A 707 -9.80 -11.31 -1.11
C LEU A 707 -9.62 -10.05 -0.25
N ASP A 708 -10.73 -9.40 0.12
CA ASP A 708 -10.74 -8.15 0.86
C ASP A 708 -10.89 -8.37 2.37
N GLY A 709 -11.25 -9.60 2.76
CA GLY A 709 -11.39 -10.01 4.14
C GLY A 709 -12.75 -9.74 4.74
N ASP A 710 -13.77 -9.61 3.90
CA ASP A 710 -15.13 -9.38 4.34
C ASP A 710 -15.76 -10.62 4.99
N ILE A 711 -16.74 -10.39 5.84
CA ILE A 711 -17.45 -11.49 6.55
C ILE A 711 -18.39 -12.17 5.57
N LEU A 712 -18.19 -13.46 5.38
CA LEU A 712 -18.99 -14.27 4.47
C LEU A 712 -20.30 -14.74 5.12
N MET A 713 -21.36 -14.71 4.31
CA MET A 713 -22.69 -15.28 4.67
C MET A 713 -23.22 -16.14 3.54
N ALA A 714 -23.51 -17.42 3.85
CA ALA A 714 -24.10 -18.36 2.89
C ALA A 714 -25.59 -18.10 2.69
N LEU A 715 -26.06 -18.15 1.45
CA LEU A 715 -27.44 -17.89 1.08
C LEU A 715 -27.92 -18.94 0.09
N LEU A 716 -28.96 -19.71 0.43
CA LEU A 716 -29.52 -20.73 -0.45
C LEU A 716 -30.18 -20.08 -1.69
N LEU A 717 -29.82 -20.55 -2.88
CA LEU A 717 -30.39 -20.11 -4.17
C LEU A 717 -31.37 -21.14 -4.75
N ILE A 718 -30.91 -22.38 -4.88
CA ILE A 718 -31.69 -23.47 -5.47
C ILE A 718 -31.70 -24.64 -4.50
N PRO A 719 -32.86 -25.04 -3.99
CA PRO A 719 -32.94 -26.19 -3.08
C PRO A 719 -32.71 -27.53 -3.84
N PRO A 720 -32.35 -28.60 -3.11
CA PRO A 720 -32.12 -29.90 -3.69
C PRO A 720 -33.42 -30.51 -4.25
N GLN A 721 -33.29 -31.42 -5.22
CA GLN A 721 -34.46 -32.06 -5.87
C GLN A 721 -34.99 -33.28 -5.09
N ASN A 722 -34.11 -34.01 -4.40
CA ASN A 722 -34.42 -35.26 -3.76
C ASN A 722 -34.38 -35.18 -2.22
N GLY A 723 -34.50 -34.00 -1.66
CA GLY A 723 -34.51 -33.77 -0.23
C GLY A 723 -34.89 -32.31 0.12
N ASN A 724 -34.80 -31.98 1.40
CA ASN A 724 -34.95 -30.63 1.90
C ASN A 724 -33.65 -30.22 2.60
N VAL A 725 -33.18 -29.00 2.34
CA VAL A 725 -32.04 -28.39 3.01
C VAL A 725 -32.48 -27.15 3.79
N SER A 726 -31.93 -26.96 4.99
CA SER A 726 -31.99 -25.70 5.74
C SER A 726 -30.57 -25.20 5.88
N LEU A 727 -30.22 -24.15 5.15
CA LEU A 727 -28.89 -23.52 5.14
C LEU A 727 -28.91 -22.28 6.06
N ASN A 728 -27.97 -22.20 7.00
CA ASN A 728 -27.75 -21.03 7.84
C ASN A 728 -26.71 -20.08 7.22
N ASN A 729 -26.74 -18.80 7.63
CA ASN A 729 -25.81 -17.80 7.10
C ASN A 729 -24.33 -18.07 7.47
N ASP A 730 -24.07 -18.85 8.51
CA ASP A 730 -22.73 -19.26 8.92
C ASP A 730 -22.18 -20.46 8.12
N GLY A 731 -22.91 -20.91 7.09
CA GLY A 731 -22.52 -22.03 6.23
C GLY A 731 -22.93 -23.40 6.78
N SER A 732 -23.37 -23.50 8.04
CA SER A 732 -23.92 -24.76 8.58
C SER A 732 -25.26 -25.09 7.92
N PHE A 733 -25.58 -26.39 7.79
CA PHE A 733 -26.88 -26.77 7.22
C PHE A 733 -27.37 -28.12 7.74
N SER A 734 -28.67 -28.35 7.61
CA SER A 734 -29.26 -29.67 7.79
C SER A 734 -29.86 -30.16 6.47
N TYR A 735 -29.72 -31.43 6.17
CA TYR A 735 -30.28 -32.06 4.96
C TYR A 735 -31.09 -33.29 5.32
N MET A 736 -32.32 -33.35 4.79
CA MET A 736 -33.23 -34.47 4.92
C MET A 736 -33.55 -35.00 3.52
N PRO A 737 -33.02 -36.15 3.10
CA PRO A 737 -33.40 -36.80 1.83
C PRO A 737 -34.86 -37.26 1.84
N ASN A 738 -35.45 -37.30 0.63
CA ASN A 738 -36.77 -37.96 0.45
C ASN A 738 -36.72 -39.43 0.82
N THR A 739 -37.82 -39.96 1.32
CA THR A 739 -37.92 -41.34 1.76
C THR A 739 -37.47 -42.32 0.66
N GLY A 740 -36.47 -43.14 0.98
CA GLY A 740 -35.91 -44.15 0.06
C GLY A 740 -34.90 -43.61 -0.94
N PHE A 741 -34.56 -42.34 -0.89
CA PHE A 741 -33.51 -41.75 -1.77
C PHE A 741 -32.12 -42.24 -1.34
N ASN A 742 -31.34 -42.61 -2.35
CA ASN A 742 -29.95 -43.03 -2.22
C ASN A 742 -29.21 -42.68 -3.54
N GLY A 743 -28.14 -41.88 -3.46
CA GLY A 743 -27.42 -41.42 -4.61
C GLY A 743 -27.03 -39.93 -4.51
N TYR A 744 -26.85 -39.29 -5.64
CA TYR A 744 -26.42 -37.87 -5.69
C TYR A 744 -27.62 -36.93 -5.72
N ASP A 745 -27.58 -35.90 -4.86
CA ASP A 745 -28.43 -34.71 -4.88
C ASP A 745 -27.57 -33.47 -4.89
N SER A 746 -28.13 -32.30 -5.12
CA SER A 746 -27.34 -31.03 -5.06
C SER A 746 -28.26 -29.87 -4.75
N PHE A 747 -27.69 -28.86 -4.11
CA PHE A 747 -28.30 -27.56 -4.00
C PHE A 747 -27.30 -26.46 -4.42
N GLU A 748 -27.80 -25.29 -4.80
CA GLU A 748 -26.94 -24.13 -5.14
C GLU A 748 -27.08 -23.04 -4.10
N TYR A 749 -25.95 -22.39 -3.77
CA TYR A 749 -25.88 -21.24 -2.88
C TYR A 749 -25.05 -20.12 -3.50
N THR A 750 -25.11 -18.94 -2.88
CA THR A 750 -24.23 -17.81 -3.13
C THR A 750 -23.72 -17.28 -1.80
N VAL A 751 -22.61 -16.57 -1.86
CA VAL A 751 -22.02 -15.93 -0.69
C VAL A 751 -22.24 -14.42 -0.76
N PHE A 752 -22.68 -13.85 0.34
CA PHE A 752 -22.82 -12.41 0.52
C PHE A 752 -21.67 -11.92 1.41
N ASP A 753 -20.87 -10.97 0.90
CA ASP A 753 -19.71 -10.38 1.56
C ASP A 753 -20.02 -9.06 2.30
N GLY A 754 -21.27 -8.65 2.35
CA GLY A 754 -21.71 -7.36 2.89
C GLY A 754 -21.91 -6.28 1.82
N TYR A 755 -21.34 -6.43 0.64
CA TYR A 755 -21.38 -5.48 -0.47
C TYR A 755 -22.00 -6.06 -1.73
N SER A 756 -21.64 -7.30 -2.07
CA SER A 756 -22.04 -7.98 -3.31
C SER A 756 -22.34 -9.47 -3.08
N LEU A 757 -22.86 -10.13 -4.09
CA LEU A 757 -23.02 -11.59 -4.09
C LEU A 757 -21.94 -12.23 -4.97
N SER A 758 -21.39 -13.35 -4.51
CA SER A 758 -20.51 -14.19 -5.31
C SER A 758 -21.23 -14.74 -6.54
N VAL A 759 -20.51 -15.32 -7.50
CA VAL A 759 -21.11 -16.28 -8.41
C VAL A 759 -21.68 -17.44 -7.60
N ARG A 760 -22.71 -18.09 -8.16
CA ARG A 760 -23.32 -19.27 -7.51
C ARG A 760 -22.33 -20.41 -7.40
N SER A 761 -22.40 -21.14 -6.33
CA SER A 761 -21.66 -22.38 -6.11
C SER A 761 -22.59 -23.54 -5.87
N THR A 762 -22.12 -24.76 -6.15
CA THR A 762 -22.92 -26.00 -6.05
C THR A 762 -22.38 -26.86 -4.91
N VAL A 763 -23.28 -27.34 -4.06
CA VAL A 763 -23.00 -28.38 -3.09
C VAL A 763 -23.52 -29.70 -3.63
N VAL A 764 -22.64 -30.66 -3.88
CA VAL A 764 -22.98 -32.01 -4.29
C VAL A 764 -23.10 -32.90 -3.05
N LEU A 765 -24.25 -33.47 -2.82
CA LEU A 765 -24.57 -34.38 -1.73
C LEU A 765 -24.53 -35.82 -2.21
N ASN A 766 -23.63 -36.64 -1.71
CA ASN A 766 -23.58 -38.07 -1.97
C ASN A 766 -24.21 -38.81 -0.80
N VAL A 767 -25.46 -39.22 -0.96
CA VAL A 767 -26.33 -39.76 0.11
C VAL A 767 -26.31 -41.29 0.09
N HIS A 768 -25.81 -41.88 1.18
CA HIS A 768 -25.83 -43.33 1.38
C HIS A 768 -26.49 -43.69 2.71
N GLY A 769 -27.55 -44.49 2.68
CA GLY A 769 -28.21 -44.99 3.88
C GLY A 769 -29.65 -45.39 3.67
N ASN A 770 -30.23 -46.17 4.62
CA ASN A 770 -31.63 -46.50 4.61
C ASN A 770 -32.45 -45.39 5.27
N VAL A 771 -33.06 -44.56 4.44
CA VAL A 771 -34.02 -43.53 4.93
C VAL A 771 -35.34 -44.23 5.26
N SER A 772 -35.58 -44.51 6.54
CA SER A 772 -36.91 -44.92 7.03
C SER A 772 -37.77 -43.67 7.17
N ALA A 773 -39.06 -43.79 6.85
CA ALA A 773 -40.02 -42.70 7.00
C ALA A 773 -40.01 -42.17 8.44
N VAL A 774 -39.58 -40.93 8.61
CA VAL A 774 -39.70 -40.16 9.86
C VAL A 774 -40.61 -38.98 9.57
N ASP A 775 -41.37 -38.53 10.58
CA ASP A 775 -42.40 -37.50 10.49
C ASP A 775 -41.95 -36.27 9.74
N GLU A 776 -42.84 -35.72 8.92
CA GLU A 776 -42.62 -34.45 8.18
C GLU A 776 -41.94 -33.43 9.04
N LEU A 777 -40.77 -32.94 8.57
CA LEU A 777 -40.21 -31.72 9.07
C LEU A 777 -41.29 -30.63 9.03
N VAL A 778 -41.55 -30.01 10.17
CA VAL A 778 -42.43 -28.85 10.28
C VAL A 778 -41.97 -27.85 9.21
N ASN A 779 -42.87 -27.55 8.25
CA ASN A 779 -42.65 -26.51 7.28
C ASN A 779 -42.19 -25.24 8.04
N GLU A 780 -40.97 -24.78 7.83
CA GLU A 780 -40.58 -23.46 8.30
C GLU A 780 -41.61 -22.49 7.74
N GLU A 781 -42.29 -21.76 8.65
CA GLU A 781 -43.22 -20.71 8.26
C GLU A 781 -42.57 -19.84 7.20
N LYS A 782 -43.17 -19.71 6.05
CA LYS A 782 -42.70 -18.89 4.93
C LYS A 782 -42.52 -17.45 5.43
N VAL A 783 -41.32 -17.13 5.88
CA VAL A 783 -40.99 -15.88 6.61
C VAL A 783 -41.15 -14.65 5.69
N LEU A 784 -41.13 -14.86 4.38
CA LEU A 784 -41.25 -13.80 3.40
C LEU A 784 -42.21 -14.22 2.29
N ASN A 785 -43.18 -13.39 1.99
CA ASN A 785 -44.11 -13.60 0.89
C ASN A 785 -44.03 -12.44 -0.10
N ILE A 786 -43.70 -12.74 -1.35
CA ILE A 786 -43.55 -11.75 -2.42
C ILE A 786 -44.57 -12.04 -3.51
N PHE A 787 -45.36 -11.01 -3.85
CA PHE A 787 -46.42 -11.14 -4.87
C PHE A 787 -46.72 -9.81 -5.59
N PRO A 788 -47.04 -9.84 -6.88
CA PRO A 788 -46.88 -10.99 -7.77
C PRO A 788 -45.43 -11.28 -8.07
N ASN A 789 -45.06 -12.55 -8.23
CA ASN A 789 -43.76 -13.01 -8.73
C ASN A 789 -44.02 -14.28 -9.58
N PRO A 790 -43.89 -14.22 -10.92
CA PRO A 790 -43.40 -13.10 -11.76
C PRO A 790 -44.20 -11.80 -11.68
N SER A 791 -43.53 -10.69 -11.94
CA SER A 791 -44.10 -9.34 -11.86
C SER A 791 -43.81 -8.51 -13.10
N THR A 792 -44.69 -7.53 -13.37
CA THR A 792 -44.48 -6.53 -14.43
C THR A 792 -43.81 -5.26 -13.93
N GLY A 793 -43.23 -5.27 -12.72
CA GLY A 793 -42.44 -4.18 -12.13
C GLY A 793 -42.82 -3.80 -10.70
N HIS A 794 -44.05 -4.05 -10.25
CA HIS A 794 -44.43 -3.77 -8.84
C HIS A 794 -44.57 -5.07 -8.07
N ILE A 795 -43.87 -5.17 -6.95
CA ILE A 795 -43.98 -6.34 -6.03
C ILE A 795 -44.33 -5.87 -4.64
N ASN A 796 -45.24 -6.62 -3.99
CA ASN A 796 -45.54 -6.46 -2.59
C ASN A 796 -44.80 -7.51 -1.80
N ILE A 797 -44.24 -7.14 -0.68
CA ILE A 797 -43.45 -7.99 0.20
C ILE A 797 -44.09 -7.95 1.57
N ALA A 798 -44.39 -9.12 2.12
CA ALA A 798 -45.02 -9.27 3.43
C ALA A 798 -44.25 -10.28 4.26
N SER A 799 -44.07 -9.97 5.55
CA SER A 799 -43.44 -10.84 6.52
C SER A 799 -44.17 -10.79 7.86
N PRO A 800 -44.23 -11.88 8.61
CA PRO A 800 -44.75 -11.86 10.01
C PRO A 800 -43.80 -11.09 10.96
N TYR A 801 -42.59 -10.70 10.49
CA TYR A 801 -41.58 -9.98 11.25
C TYR A 801 -41.18 -8.68 10.53
N ILE A 802 -40.59 -7.75 11.27
CA ILE A 802 -40.13 -6.48 10.69
C ILE A 802 -38.98 -6.79 9.68
N ILE A 803 -39.16 -6.30 8.46
CA ILE A 803 -38.14 -6.25 7.44
C ILE A 803 -37.39 -4.94 7.67
N THR A 804 -36.11 -5.00 7.98
CA THR A 804 -35.31 -3.80 8.27
C THR A 804 -34.67 -3.21 7.00
N GLU A 805 -34.19 -4.08 6.13
CA GLU A 805 -33.47 -3.68 4.90
C GLU A 805 -33.73 -4.69 3.78
N MET A 806 -33.68 -4.23 2.55
CA MET A 806 -33.68 -5.09 1.36
C MET A 806 -32.67 -4.60 0.34
N LEU A 807 -31.95 -5.57 -0.25
CA LEU A 807 -30.97 -5.33 -1.29
C LEU A 807 -31.40 -6.06 -2.56
N LEU A 808 -31.40 -5.36 -3.69
CA LEU A 808 -31.69 -5.95 -5.00
C LEU A 808 -30.41 -6.16 -5.76
N PHE A 809 -30.24 -7.36 -6.30
CA PHE A 809 -29.10 -7.74 -7.15
C PHE A 809 -29.57 -8.24 -8.51
N ASP A 810 -28.74 -8.11 -9.51
CA ASP A 810 -28.88 -8.83 -10.76
C ASP A 810 -28.35 -10.28 -10.63
N ILE A 811 -28.51 -11.07 -11.68
CA ILE A 811 -28.06 -12.49 -11.69
C ILE A 811 -26.52 -12.63 -11.68
N THR A 812 -25.77 -11.54 -11.91
CA THR A 812 -24.30 -11.53 -11.84
C THR A 812 -23.80 -11.17 -10.43
N GLY A 813 -24.73 -10.93 -9.49
CA GLY A 813 -24.44 -10.54 -8.10
C GLY A 813 -24.12 -9.05 -7.91
N GLN A 814 -24.31 -8.22 -8.95
CA GLN A 814 -24.15 -6.78 -8.82
C GLN A 814 -25.32 -6.16 -8.06
N LYS A 815 -25.04 -5.41 -7.01
CA LYS A 815 -26.05 -4.69 -6.26
C LYS A 815 -26.63 -3.53 -7.09
N LEU A 816 -27.94 -3.54 -7.25
CA LEU A 816 -28.70 -2.55 -8.05
C LEU A 816 -29.38 -1.50 -7.18
N ALA A 817 -29.89 -1.89 -6.01
CA ALA A 817 -30.60 -0.98 -5.11
C ALA A 817 -30.57 -1.45 -3.65
N THR A 818 -30.72 -0.48 -2.74
CA THR A 818 -30.92 -0.70 -1.31
C THR A 818 -32.19 0.00 -0.87
N TYR A 819 -33.07 -0.71 -0.12
CA TYR A 819 -34.33 -0.22 0.41
C TYR A 819 -34.34 -0.33 1.92
N GLN A 820 -34.38 0.81 2.61
CA GLN A 820 -34.60 0.85 4.06
C GLN A 820 -36.09 0.77 4.35
N VAL A 821 -36.55 -0.25 5.05
CA VAL A 821 -38.00 -0.60 5.15
C VAL A 821 -38.57 -0.38 6.52
N ASN A 822 -38.10 -1.03 7.56
CA ASN A 822 -38.58 -0.98 8.94
C ASN A 822 -40.09 -1.24 9.07
N SER A 823 -40.63 -2.21 8.34
CA SER A 823 -42.07 -2.55 8.28
C SER A 823 -42.30 -4.05 8.09
N PHE A 824 -43.46 -4.53 8.44
CA PHE A 824 -43.94 -5.91 8.18
C PHE A 824 -44.36 -6.09 6.72
N ASN A 825 -44.71 -5.02 6.02
CA ASN A 825 -45.16 -5.05 4.64
C ASN A 825 -44.56 -3.85 3.91
N THR A 826 -44.13 -4.06 2.67
CA THR A 826 -43.62 -2.99 1.80
C THR A 826 -43.95 -3.28 0.35
N GLN A 827 -43.90 -2.24 -0.48
CA GLN A 827 -44.00 -2.34 -1.91
C GLN A 827 -42.75 -1.71 -2.53
N ILE A 828 -42.15 -2.38 -3.50
CA ILE A 828 -41.08 -1.83 -4.27
C ILE A 828 -41.44 -1.79 -5.75
N ASP A 829 -40.99 -0.71 -6.42
CA ASP A 829 -41.14 -0.50 -7.84
C ASP A 829 -39.86 -0.87 -8.57
N LEU A 830 -39.92 -1.92 -9.36
CA LEU A 830 -38.84 -2.44 -10.19
C LEU A 830 -39.09 -2.15 -11.68
N SER A 831 -40.05 -1.32 -12.04
CA SER A 831 -40.46 -1.09 -13.44
C SER A 831 -39.37 -0.42 -14.29
N SER A 832 -38.39 0.22 -13.65
CA SER A 832 -37.23 0.82 -14.32
C SER A 832 -36.15 -0.18 -14.71
N TYR A 833 -36.22 -1.41 -14.18
CA TYR A 833 -35.23 -2.45 -14.48
C TYR A 833 -35.63 -3.28 -15.69
N PRO A 834 -34.68 -3.80 -16.49
CA PRO A 834 -34.95 -4.69 -17.63
C PRO A 834 -35.71 -5.96 -17.19
N MET A 835 -36.36 -6.61 -18.13
CA MET A 835 -36.90 -7.95 -17.92
C MET A 835 -35.77 -8.92 -17.63
N GLY A 836 -35.98 -9.82 -16.68
CA GLY A 836 -34.98 -10.81 -16.28
C GLY A 836 -35.22 -11.32 -14.87
N ASP A 837 -34.29 -12.11 -14.45
CA ASP A 837 -34.23 -12.66 -13.10
C ASP A 837 -33.37 -11.75 -12.21
N TYR A 838 -33.85 -11.55 -10.97
CA TYR A 838 -33.19 -10.72 -9.94
C TYR A 838 -33.17 -11.50 -8.62
N ILE A 839 -32.25 -11.14 -7.74
CA ILE A 839 -32.17 -11.67 -6.38
C ILE A 839 -32.50 -10.54 -5.42
N LEU A 840 -33.53 -10.74 -4.60
CA LEU A 840 -33.88 -9.84 -3.51
C LEU A 840 -33.42 -10.43 -2.18
N LEU A 841 -32.46 -9.81 -1.55
CA LEU A 841 -31.98 -10.14 -0.21
C LEU A 841 -32.70 -9.28 0.81
N SER A 842 -33.40 -9.90 1.75
CA SER A 842 -34.20 -9.19 2.76
C SER A 842 -33.71 -9.54 4.16
N LYS A 843 -33.39 -8.52 4.95
CA LYS A 843 -33.00 -8.68 6.36
C LYS A 843 -34.25 -8.70 7.24
N VAL A 844 -34.51 -9.86 7.86
CA VAL A 844 -35.65 -10.10 8.71
C VAL A 844 -35.19 -10.70 10.03
N LYS A 845 -35.49 -10.04 11.17
CA LYS A 845 -34.77 -10.29 12.42
C LYS A 845 -33.25 -10.14 12.15
N ASP A 846 -32.40 -10.90 12.60
CA ASP A 846 -30.94 -10.81 12.32
C ASP A 846 -30.49 -11.82 11.23
N LYS A 847 -31.42 -12.31 10.39
CA LYS A 847 -31.13 -13.22 9.27
C LYS A 847 -31.39 -12.55 7.94
N PHE A 848 -30.56 -12.88 6.95
CA PHE A 848 -30.82 -12.56 5.55
C PHE A 848 -31.57 -13.72 4.87
N ILE A 849 -32.56 -13.35 4.07
CA ILE A 849 -33.41 -14.30 3.32
C ILE A 849 -33.38 -13.89 1.86
N THR A 850 -33.02 -14.82 1.00
CA THR A 850 -33.04 -14.63 -0.45
C THR A 850 -34.38 -14.99 -1.06
N GLN A 851 -34.78 -14.23 -2.08
CA GLN A 851 -35.93 -14.54 -2.92
C GLN A 851 -35.59 -14.17 -4.37
N LYS A 852 -35.83 -15.10 -5.27
CA LYS A 852 -35.73 -14.84 -6.71
C LYS A 852 -36.94 -14.02 -7.15
N ILE A 853 -36.69 -12.93 -7.86
CA ILE A 853 -37.70 -12.09 -8.50
C ILE A 853 -37.60 -12.24 -10.00
N VAL A 854 -38.73 -12.48 -10.65
CA VAL A 854 -38.80 -12.60 -12.09
C VAL A 854 -39.59 -11.41 -12.64
N LEU A 855 -38.94 -10.54 -13.42
CA LEU A 855 -39.59 -9.44 -14.11
C LEU A 855 -39.95 -9.86 -15.53
N THR A 856 -41.22 -9.72 -15.85
CA THR A 856 -41.80 -10.02 -17.17
C THR A 856 -42.48 -8.79 -17.76
N LYS A 857 -42.82 -8.80 -19.05
CA LYS A 857 -43.63 -7.74 -19.69
C LYS A 857 -45.07 -7.77 -19.25
#